data_dd2ee4f507f477f1824ce0f44038fdfd
#
_entry.id   dd2ee4f507f477f1824ce0f44038fdfd
#
_cell.length_a   1.000
_cell.length_b   1.000
_cell.length_c   1.000
_cell.angle_alpha   90.00
_cell.angle_beta   90.00
_cell.angle_gamma   90.00
#
_symmetry.space_group_name_H-M   'P 1'
#
loop_
_entity.id
_entity.type
_entity.pdbx_description
1 polymer ?
#
loop_
_entity_poly.entity_id
_entity_poly.type
_entity_poly.pdbx_seq_one_letter_code
_entity_poly.pdbx_strand_id
1 'polypeptide(L)'
;MDWHNNMKIYQKRSLIFPLVVLFTILPLAAIAVNPYHDRIIRKEHVREFNCGRLFYRTFFLDLRRDTLYVGAMDKIFRLNLANINRTRCEGDAITIEPSNIPQCVSKGKSEHYDCRNHIRVIQPIGDGSKLYVCGTNAHNPMDYVIHANLSRLNPSDYHPGVGDGIAKCPFDPEDNATAVWVERGNPSGLPGLYSGTVAEFTKADTVIFRTNLYNKTTGVELHPFKRTIKYDSKWLDKPNFVGSYDIGEHVYFFFRESAVEYINCGKSIYSRVARVCKKDTGGKNILSKNWASFLKARLNCSIPGEFPFYFNEIQDIYKHPEDDQKFYAVFTTSMNGLTGSAVCTFSLDSIQEVFNGKFKEQATSSSAWLPVLSSKVPEPRPGLCVNDTQTLPDSVLNFIRGHPLMDSAVAHDNGKPVFFKRDIQLSRLVIDKLEVDGLPFTVFYVATNDGIIYKLVEWYNRDGEEHSNLIDIFEATTPDPIRSMEFSSKHKSLYISSDSYIRQFDVIMCKGRYDSCLRCIQDPYCGWDKDHNECKPYVTGLLQDVTNATPGICDSSVKNKPLHVYWGQSVHLACNIHLPGAETAIPGASKWFRYSREKGKYEVQQRRDKYIYTQDQGLVILSVTERDSGRYDCKLGPNTLCSYNITVDTKTCSAPTDVEYRKVYSDWCHEFEKYKLAMKTWQNKQQKCQLAHPNDVTYQGSPPL
;
A
#
# COMPACT_ATOMS: atom_id res chain seq x y z
N MET A 1 -7.93 -57.30 -23.12
CA MET A 1 -9.30 -57.49 -23.59
C MET A 1 -9.70 -56.18 -24.24
N ASP A 2 -9.29 -55.89 -25.45
CA ASP A 2 -9.85 -56.15 -26.76
C ASP A 2 -11.34 -55.86 -26.86
N TRP A 3 -11.67 -54.88 -27.66
CA TRP A 3 -12.51 -54.99 -28.82
C TRP A 3 -12.32 -53.80 -29.75
N HIS A 4 -11.74 -54.19 -30.90
CA HIS A 4 -11.59 -53.48 -32.18
C HIS A 4 -12.84 -53.53 -33.03
N ASN A 5 -12.82 -52.67 -34.06
CA ASN A 5 -13.38 -52.81 -35.42
C ASN A 5 -14.72 -52.12 -35.70
N ASN A 6 -14.74 -51.30 -36.65
CA ASN A 6 -14.74 -51.29 -38.13
C ASN A 6 -16.04 -50.74 -38.72
N MET A 7 -15.95 -49.83 -39.65
CA MET A 7 -16.32 -49.92 -41.09
C MET A 7 -16.33 -48.52 -41.71
N LYS A 8 -15.54 -48.22 -42.56
CA LYS A 8 -15.27 -48.20 -44.03
C LYS A 8 -16.47 -47.84 -44.96
N ILE A 9 -16.21 -46.77 -45.75
CA ILE A 9 -16.41 -46.55 -47.21
C ILE A 9 -17.82 -46.18 -47.73
N TYR A 10 -17.94 -45.01 -48.37
CA TYR A 10 -18.26 -44.89 -49.78
C TYR A 10 -17.83 -43.53 -50.39
N GLN A 11 -16.94 -43.61 -51.41
CA GLN A 11 -16.62 -42.53 -52.36
C GLN A 11 -17.71 -42.39 -53.37
N LYS A 12 -18.07 -41.17 -53.81
CA LYS A 12 -18.39 -40.86 -55.19
C LYS A 12 -17.94 -39.47 -55.60
N ARG A 13 -17.13 -39.47 -56.66
CA ARG A 13 -16.64 -38.29 -57.39
C ARG A 13 -17.76 -37.59 -58.12
N SER A 14 -17.70 -36.26 -58.15
CA SER A 14 -18.18 -35.52 -59.33
C SER A 14 -17.39 -34.21 -59.41
N LEU A 15 -16.67 -34.06 -60.51
CA LEU A 15 -15.97 -32.86 -60.96
C LEU A 15 -17.01 -31.87 -61.51
N ILE A 16 -16.95 -30.62 -61.02
CA ILE A 16 -17.28 -29.41 -61.78
C ILE A 16 -16.46 -28.26 -61.27
N PHE A 17 -15.54 -27.74 -62.11
CA PHE A 17 -14.93 -26.40 -61.93
C PHE A 17 -16.01 -25.35 -62.22
N PRO A 18 -16.07 -24.23 -61.44
CA PRO A 18 -15.69 -22.98 -62.05
C PRO A 18 -15.03 -21.94 -61.13
N LEU A 19 -14.27 -21.11 -61.78
CA LEU A 19 -13.86 -19.74 -61.53
C LEU A 19 -13.49 -19.33 -60.08
N VAL A 20 -12.23 -19.22 -59.90
CA VAL A 20 -11.59 -18.44 -58.85
C VAL A 20 -11.88 -16.95 -59.10
N VAL A 21 -12.73 -16.35 -58.28
CA VAL A 21 -12.72 -14.90 -58.02
C VAL A 21 -11.95 -14.69 -56.73
N LEU A 22 -10.70 -14.27 -56.89
CA LEU A 22 -9.88 -13.79 -55.77
C LEU A 22 -10.48 -12.49 -55.25
N PHE A 23 -11.35 -12.57 -54.25
CA PHE A 23 -11.58 -11.44 -53.37
C PHE A 23 -10.51 -11.51 -52.25
N THR A 24 -9.51 -10.66 -52.39
CA THR A 24 -8.62 -10.30 -51.29
C THR A 24 -9.44 -9.60 -50.22
N ILE A 25 -10.00 -10.36 -49.29
CA ILE A 25 -10.48 -9.81 -48.01
C ILE A 25 -9.22 -9.54 -47.19
N LEU A 26 -8.69 -8.33 -47.30
CA LEU A 26 -7.89 -7.76 -46.26
C LEU A 26 -8.76 -7.75 -44.97
N PRO A 27 -8.38 -8.44 -43.89
CA PRO A 27 -9.01 -8.15 -42.62
C PRO A 27 -8.66 -6.71 -42.29
N LEU A 28 -9.64 -5.81 -42.35
CA LEU A 28 -9.60 -4.61 -41.56
C LEU A 28 -9.47 -5.11 -40.11
N ALA A 29 -8.23 -5.24 -39.64
CA ALA A 29 -7.95 -5.31 -38.22
C ALA A 29 -8.53 -4.02 -37.64
N ALA A 30 -9.74 -4.11 -37.10
CA ALA A 30 -10.21 -3.13 -36.15
C ALA A 30 -9.09 -3.05 -35.10
N ILE A 31 -8.31 -1.98 -35.15
CA ILE A 31 -7.37 -1.62 -34.10
C ILE A 31 -8.28 -1.37 -32.90
N ALA A 32 -8.52 -2.42 -32.13
CA ALA A 32 -9.07 -2.29 -30.80
C ALA A 32 -8.10 -1.34 -30.10
N VAL A 33 -8.50 -0.08 -29.95
CA VAL A 33 -7.76 0.88 -29.14
C VAL A 33 -7.71 0.26 -27.75
N ASN A 34 -6.54 -0.32 -27.43
CA ASN A 34 -6.31 -0.93 -26.13
C ASN A 34 -6.47 0.19 -25.10
N PRO A 35 -7.49 0.19 -24.23
CA PRO A 35 -7.67 1.23 -23.22
C PRO A 35 -6.50 1.28 -22.23
N TYR A 36 -5.58 0.30 -22.30
CA TYR A 36 -4.35 0.22 -21.50
C TYR A 36 -3.13 0.93 -22.12
N HIS A 37 -3.23 1.47 -23.33
CA HIS A 37 -2.08 2.08 -24.01
C HIS A 37 -1.53 3.30 -23.24
N ASP A 38 -2.38 4.02 -22.51
CA ASP A 38 -2.01 5.16 -21.68
C ASP A 38 -1.27 4.77 -20.38
N ARG A 39 -1.24 3.49 -20.00
CA ARG A 39 -0.60 3.02 -18.77
C ARG A 39 0.84 2.56 -18.96
N ILE A 40 1.26 2.33 -20.19
CA ILE A 40 2.61 1.85 -20.50
C ILE A 40 3.58 3.03 -20.49
N ILE A 41 4.65 2.92 -19.72
CA ILE A 41 5.73 3.89 -19.70
C ILE A 41 6.68 3.63 -20.89
N ARG A 42 7.12 4.71 -21.52
CA ARG A 42 8.11 4.62 -22.61
C ARG A 42 9.43 4.06 -22.10
N LYS A 43 10.07 3.22 -22.91
CA LYS A 43 11.35 2.55 -22.57
C LYS A 43 12.47 3.50 -22.19
N GLU A 44 12.47 4.73 -22.71
CA GLU A 44 13.46 5.76 -22.39
C GLU A 44 13.44 6.21 -20.93
N HIS A 45 12.28 6.07 -20.24
CA HIS A 45 12.10 6.42 -18.83
C HIS A 45 12.22 5.22 -17.88
N VAL A 46 12.54 4.04 -18.41
CA VAL A 46 12.62 2.80 -17.63
C VAL A 46 13.98 2.15 -17.82
N ARG A 47 14.62 1.82 -16.71
CA ARG A 47 15.84 1.00 -16.68
C ARG A 47 15.53 -0.26 -15.91
N GLU A 48 16.09 -1.39 -16.33
CA GLU A 48 15.80 -2.67 -15.72
C GLU A 48 17.10 -3.40 -15.35
N PHE A 49 17.17 -3.95 -14.14
CA PHE A 49 18.21 -4.84 -13.66
C PHE A 49 17.60 -6.22 -13.43
N ASN A 50 18.21 -7.25 -14.04
CA ASN A 50 17.72 -8.62 -13.97
C ASN A 50 18.91 -9.58 -13.94
N CYS A 51 18.98 -10.39 -12.89
CA CYS A 51 19.96 -11.47 -12.73
C CYS A 51 19.28 -12.83 -12.52
N GLY A 52 18.05 -12.97 -13.00
CA GLY A 52 17.20 -14.14 -12.82
C GLY A 52 16.15 -13.95 -11.72
N ARG A 53 15.35 -14.98 -11.49
CA ARG A 53 14.30 -14.97 -10.47
C ARG A 53 14.90 -15.19 -9.07
N LEU A 54 15.40 -14.11 -8.48
CA LEU A 54 16.08 -14.11 -7.19
C LEU A 54 15.26 -13.51 -6.05
N PHE A 55 14.00 -13.19 -6.26
CA PHE A 55 13.10 -12.66 -5.22
C PHE A 55 13.67 -11.43 -4.52
N TYR A 56 13.75 -10.30 -5.24
CA TYR A 56 14.32 -9.03 -4.78
C TYR A 56 13.38 -8.36 -3.78
N ARG A 57 13.55 -8.59 -2.48
CA ARG A 57 12.53 -8.24 -1.46
C ARG A 57 12.93 -7.16 -0.47
N THR A 58 14.21 -6.85 -0.37
CA THR A 58 14.70 -5.88 0.61
C THR A 58 15.50 -4.80 -0.07
N PHE A 59 15.10 -3.55 0.13
CA PHE A 59 15.82 -2.38 -0.35
C PHE A 59 16.41 -1.60 0.83
N PHE A 60 17.61 -1.09 0.65
CA PHE A 60 18.20 -0.04 1.48
C PHE A 60 18.83 1.02 0.57
N LEU A 61 18.26 2.24 0.62
CA LEU A 61 18.67 3.38 -0.19
C LEU A 61 19.76 4.18 0.54
N ASP A 62 20.99 4.19 0.02
CA ASP A 62 22.10 5.00 0.53
C ASP A 62 22.37 6.18 -0.43
N LEU A 63 21.73 7.31 -0.14
CA LEU A 63 21.89 8.53 -0.95
C LEU A 63 23.31 9.12 -0.85
N ARG A 64 24.03 8.88 0.25
CA ARG A 64 25.40 9.37 0.44
C ARG A 64 26.39 8.67 -0.48
N ARG A 65 26.20 7.37 -0.71
CA ARG A 65 27.06 6.54 -1.58
C ARG A 65 26.48 6.35 -2.99
N ASP A 66 25.35 6.99 -3.28
CA ASP A 66 24.65 6.89 -4.56
C ASP A 66 24.33 5.44 -4.95
N THR A 67 23.87 4.67 -3.97
CA THR A 67 23.74 3.21 -4.06
C THR A 67 22.40 2.74 -3.54
N LEU A 68 21.78 1.77 -4.24
CA LEU A 68 20.68 0.96 -3.75
C LEU A 68 21.20 -0.44 -3.41
N TYR A 69 21.19 -0.80 -2.13
CA TYR A 69 21.46 -2.18 -1.72
C TYR A 69 20.19 -3.00 -1.81
N VAL A 70 20.30 -4.18 -2.41
CA VAL A 70 19.17 -5.07 -2.67
C VAL A 70 19.43 -6.44 -2.09
N GLY A 71 18.59 -6.83 -1.14
CA GLY A 71 18.54 -8.18 -0.61
C GLY A 71 17.67 -9.09 -1.48
N ALA A 72 18.27 -10.18 -1.94
CA ALA A 72 17.66 -11.19 -2.79
C ALA A 72 17.88 -12.60 -2.19
N MET A 73 17.47 -13.61 -2.91
CA MET A 73 17.74 -15.01 -2.56
C MET A 73 19.24 -15.31 -2.77
N ASP A 74 19.93 -15.65 -1.68
CA ASP A 74 21.35 -15.98 -1.58
C ASP A 74 22.34 -14.87 -1.96
N LYS A 75 21.85 -13.67 -2.32
CA LYS A 75 22.71 -12.58 -2.81
C LYS A 75 22.29 -11.22 -2.25
N ILE A 76 23.27 -10.34 -2.14
CA ILE A 76 23.06 -8.90 -1.95
C ILE A 76 23.71 -8.20 -3.14
N PHE A 77 22.96 -7.29 -3.77
CA PHE A 77 23.44 -6.47 -4.87
C PHE A 77 23.64 -5.03 -4.44
N ARG A 78 24.57 -4.36 -5.10
CA ARG A 78 24.84 -2.93 -4.97
C ARG A 78 24.58 -2.23 -6.30
N LEU A 79 23.40 -1.64 -6.46
CA LEU A 79 22.98 -0.99 -7.69
C LEU A 79 23.38 0.48 -7.70
N ASN A 80 23.81 0.95 -8.87
CA ASN A 80 24.07 2.37 -9.10
C ASN A 80 22.76 3.14 -9.21
N LEU A 81 22.51 4.14 -8.34
CA LEU A 81 21.26 4.90 -8.29
C LEU A 81 21.03 5.76 -9.53
N ALA A 82 22.06 6.31 -10.15
CA ALA A 82 21.86 7.11 -11.36
C ALA A 82 21.37 6.26 -12.53
N ASN A 83 21.83 4.99 -12.61
CA ASN A 83 21.43 4.07 -13.67
C ASN A 83 21.68 2.63 -13.27
N ILE A 84 20.62 1.91 -12.90
CA ILE A 84 20.72 0.51 -12.46
C ILE A 84 21.21 -0.45 -13.55
N ASN A 85 21.07 -0.10 -14.86
CA ASN A 85 21.58 -0.90 -15.96
C ASN A 85 23.12 -1.01 -15.97
N ARG A 86 23.83 -0.14 -15.26
CA ARG A 86 25.30 -0.19 -15.16
C ARG A 86 25.80 -1.24 -14.18
N THR A 87 24.90 -1.85 -13.41
CA THR A 87 25.21 -2.85 -12.39
C THR A 87 25.40 -4.23 -13.02
N ARG A 88 26.43 -4.97 -12.59
CA ARG A 88 26.74 -6.32 -13.07
C ARG A 88 26.33 -7.38 -12.07
N CYS A 89 25.75 -8.48 -12.54
CA CYS A 89 25.23 -9.57 -11.70
C CYS A 89 26.30 -10.23 -10.80
N GLU A 90 27.54 -10.30 -11.25
CA GLU A 90 28.63 -10.97 -10.50
C GLU A 90 29.58 -9.95 -9.85
N GLY A 91 29.87 -8.83 -10.53
CA GLY A 91 30.85 -7.84 -10.05
C GLY A 91 30.34 -6.94 -8.93
N ASP A 92 29.03 -6.73 -8.86
CA ASP A 92 28.38 -5.82 -7.90
C ASP A 92 27.49 -6.58 -6.90
N ALA A 93 27.85 -7.81 -6.58
CA ALA A 93 27.11 -8.67 -5.66
C ALA A 93 28.03 -9.41 -4.68
N ILE A 94 27.48 -9.76 -3.52
CA ILE A 94 28.05 -10.73 -2.60
C ILE A 94 27.08 -11.92 -2.46
N THR A 95 27.61 -13.13 -2.54
CA THR A 95 26.83 -14.36 -2.32
C THR A 95 26.94 -14.78 -0.85
N ILE A 96 25.79 -15.05 -0.23
CA ILE A 96 25.67 -15.55 1.13
C ILE A 96 24.76 -16.78 1.08
N GLU A 97 25.38 -17.92 0.79
CA GLU A 97 24.67 -19.19 0.66
C GLU A 97 24.10 -19.67 1.99
N PRO A 98 22.96 -20.41 1.98
CA PRO A 98 22.39 -20.97 3.19
C PRO A 98 23.25 -22.08 3.77
N SER A 99 23.24 -22.16 5.10
CA SER A 99 23.89 -23.22 5.84
C SER A 99 23.02 -24.42 6.02
N ASN A 100 23.10 -25.58 5.84
CA ASN A 100 22.24 -26.73 6.25
C ASN A 100 20.91 -26.88 5.49
N ILE A 101 20.96 -26.84 4.18
CA ILE A 101 19.82 -27.14 3.29
C ILE A 101 19.18 -28.52 3.63
N PRO A 102 19.93 -29.63 3.83
CA PRO A 102 19.33 -30.93 4.12
C PRO A 102 18.41 -30.94 5.34
N GLN A 103 18.79 -30.24 6.41
CA GLN A 103 17.95 -30.13 7.60
C GLN A 103 16.66 -29.34 7.34
N CYS A 104 16.70 -28.35 6.50
CA CYS A 104 15.52 -27.61 6.10
C CYS A 104 14.55 -28.47 5.28
N VAL A 105 15.07 -29.19 4.29
CA VAL A 105 14.28 -30.11 3.46
C VAL A 105 13.66 -31.23 4.30
N SER A 106 14.37 -31.77 5.31
CA SER A 106 13.82 -32.80 6.20
C SER A 106 12.64 -32.30 7.04
N LYS A 107 12.48 -30.98 7.21
CA LYS A 107 11.31 -30.32 7.83
C LYS A 107 10.15 -30.11 6.84
N GLY A 108 10.21 -30.67 5.64
CA GLY A 108 9.15 -30.57 4.62
C GLY A 108 9.14 -29.25 3.83
N LYS A 109 10.26 -28.52 3.81
CA LYS A 109 10.39 -27.24 3.09
C LYS A 109 10.99 -27.42 1.70
N SER A 110 10.63 -26.53 0.77
CA SER A 110 11.12 -26.53 -0.61
C SER A 110 12.62 -26.23 -0.68
N GLU A 111 13.41 -27.08 -1.34
CA GLU A 111 14.84 -26.89 -1.52
C GLU A 111 15.18 -25.62 -2.30
N HIS A 112 14.40 -25.35 -3.37
CA HIS A 112 14.70 -24.29 -4.33
C HIS A 112 14.21 -22.90 -3.92
N TYR A 113 13.38 -22.83 -2.88
CA TYR A 113 12.80 -21.56 -2.40
C TYR A 113 12.96 -21.40 -0.88
N ASP A 114 12.24 -22.21 -0.07
CA ASP A 114 12.21 -22.06 1.39
C ASP A 114 13.59 -22.29 2.02
N CYS A 115 14.36 -23.27 1.51
CA CYS A 115 15.66 -23.65 2.04
C CYS A 115 16.82 -22.86 1.43
N ARG A 116 16.52 -21.68 0.90
CA ARG A 116 17.51 -20.69 0.46
C ARG A 116 17.70 -19.60 1.52
N ASN A 117 18.65 -18.73 1.30
CA ASN A 117 18.92 -17.60 2.19
C ASN A 117 18.29 -16.32 1.62
N HIS A 118 17.07 -16.02 1.97
CA HIS A 118 16.44 -14.78 1.59
C HIS A 118 16.89 -13.66 2.53
N ILE A 119 17.56 -12.64 1.99
CA ILE A 119 18.01 -11.49 2.75
C ILE A 119 16.80 -10.60 3.08
N ARG A 120 16.51 -10.45 4.37
CA ARG A 120 15.31 -9.77 4.85
C ARG A 120 15.58 -8.47 5.62
N VAL A 121 16.82 -8.25 6.02
CA VAL A 121 17.25 -7.02 6.70
C VAL A 121 18.57 -6.55 6.10
N ILE A 122 18.62 -5.28 5.75
CA ILE A 122 19.83 -4.53 5.41
C ILE A 122 19.73 -3.19 6.12
N GLN A 123 20.65 -2.91 7.06
CA GLN A 123 20.65 -1.66 7.84
C GLN A 123 22.07 -1.08 7.90
N PRO A 124 22.23 0.25 7.81
CA PRO A 124 23.54 0.87 7.96
C PRO A 124 24.01 0.83 9.41
N ILE A 125 25.30 0.64 9.63
CA ILE A 125 25.94 0.77 10.94
C ILE A 125 26.79 2.04 10.94
N GLY A 126 26.58 2.91 11.92
CA GLY A 126 27.32 4.15 12.11
C GLY A 126 27.23 5.12 10.92
N ASP A 127 28.36 5.38 10.30
CA ASP A 127 28.46 6.21 9.10
C ASP A 127 27.98 5.49 7.81
N GLY A 128 27.55 4.23 7.93
CA GLY A 128 27.14 3.39 6.82
C GLY A 128 28.31 2.74 6.06
N SER A 129 29.54 2.81 6.56
CA SER A 129 30.68 2.09 5.97
C SER A 129 30.57 0.58 6.13
N LYS A 130 29.76 0.14 7.10
CA LYS A 130 29.37 -1.25 7.34
C LYS A 130 27.88 -1.39 7.28
N LEU A 131 27.43 -2.56 6.85
CA LEU A 131 26.03 -2.94 6.76
C LEU A 131 25.76 -4.14 7.66
N TYR A 132 24.73 -4.02 8.49
CA TYR A 132 24.11 -5.16 9.16
C TYR A 132 23.16 -5.86 8.18
N VAL A 133 23.27 -7.16 8.09
CA VAL A 133 22.48 -8.00 7.18
C VAL A 133 21.92 -9.19 7.94
N CYS A 134 20.66 -9.54 7.70
CA CYS A 134 20.06 -10.76 8.24
C CYS A 134 19.21 -11.46 7.19
N GLY A 135 19.32 -12.78 7.13
CA GLY A 135 18.60 -13.63 6.17
C GLY A 135 18.00 -14.88 6.81
N THR A 136 17.09 -15.51 6.08
CA THR A 136 16.34 -16.70 6.51
C THR A 136 17.23 -17.95 6.66
N ASN A 137 18.33 -18.03 5.92
CA ASN A 137 19.36 -19.08 6.01
C ASN A 137 18.78 -20.50 6.16
N ALA A 138 17.93 -20.92 5.20
CA ALA A 138 17.29 -22.23 5.22
C ALA A 138 16.44 -22.49 6.50
N HIS A 139 15.56 -21.56 6.86
CA HIS A 139 14.77 -21.59 8.10
C HIS A 139 15.60 -21.74 9.39
N ASN A 140 16.81 -21.19 9.37
CA ASN A 140 17.70 -21.05 10.52
C ASN A 140 18.33 -19.65 10.47
N PRO A 141 17.59 -18.59 10.80
CA PRO A 141 17.99 -17.20 10.57
C PRO A 141 19.38 -16.89 11.05
N MET A 142 20.16 -16.17 10.22
CA MET A 142 21.54 -15.83 10.50
C MET A 142 21.82 -14.40 10.11
N ASP A 143 22.58 -13.69 10.96
CA ASP A 143 22.98 -12.32 10.71
C ASP A 143 24.47 -12.18 10.46
N TYR A 144 24.82 -11.12 9.75
CA TYR A 144 26.17 -10.83 9.29
C TYR A 144 26.42 -9.32 9.36
N VAL A 145 27.71 -8.96 9.43
CA VAL A 145 28.14 -7.60 9.11
C VAL A 145 29.11 -7.66 7.95
N ILE A 146 28.89 -6.79 6.97
CA ILE A 146 29.73 -6.68 5.76
C ILE A 146 30.13 -5.21 5.54
N HIS A 147 31.16 -4.98 4.75
CA HIS A 147 31.48 -3.63 4.28
C HIS A 147 30.47 -3.13 3.23
N ALA A 148 30.27 -1.82 3.15
CA ALA A 148 29.40 -1.19 2.17
C ALA A 148 29.83 -1.44 0.69
N ASN A 149 31.08 -1.82 0.45
CA ASN A 149 31.57 -2.25 -0.86
C ASN A 149 31.26 -3.72 -1.17
N LEU A 150 30.47 -4.40 -0.32
CA LEU A 150 30.12 -5.82 -0.39
C LEU A 150 31.32 -6.79 -0.15
N SER A 151 32.37 -6.35 0.49
CA SER A 151 33.42 -7.27 0.98
C SER A 151 33.08 -7.79 2.38
N ARG A 152 33.54 -9.02 2.67
CA ARG A 152 33.42 -9.59 4.02
C ARG A 152 34.38 -8.88 4.98
N LEU A 153 33.99 -8.79 6.25
CA LEU A 153 34.88 -8.29 7.30
C LEU A 153 36.06 -9.25 7.49
N ASN A 154 37.22 -8.69 7.84
CA ASN A 154 38.34 -9.51 8.32
C ASN A 154 37.95 -10.15 9.67
N PRO A 155 38.50 -11.36 10.00
CA PRO A 155 38.25 -11.99 11.30
C PRO A 155 38.61 -11.11 12.51
N SER A 156 39.60 -10.20 12.34
CA SER A 156 39.98 -9.20 13.36
C SER A 156 38.93 -8.13 13.62
N ASP A 157 38.02 -7.89 12.66
CA ASP A 157 36.97 -6.85 12.71
C ASP A 157 35.61 -7.40 13.19
N TYR A 158 35.64 -8.48 13.97
CA TYR A 158 34.45 -9.14 14.48
C TYR A 158 33.51 -8.16 15.19
N HIS A 159 32.24 -8.24 14.85
CA HIS A 159 31.18 -7.48 15.49
C HIS A 159 30.46 -8.37 16.52
N PRO A 160 30.50 -8.03 17.83
CA PRO A 160 29.91 -8.87 18.86
C PRO A 160 28.39 -9.00 18.71
N GLY A 161 27.86 -10.19 19.02
CA GLY A 161 26.43 -10.47 18.96
C GLY A 161 25.89 -10.81 17.58
N VAL A 162 26.75 -11.02 16.58
CA VAL A 162 26.42 -11.44 15.22
C VAL A 162 26.67 -12.95 15.06
N GLY A 163 25.88 -13.59 14.21
CA GLY A 163 25.94 -15.05 13.91
C GLY A 163 24.69 -15.82 14.35
N ASP A 164 23.70 -15.18 14.97
CA ASP A 164 22.39 -15.75 15.30
C ASP A 164 21.29 -14.74 14.94
N GLY A 165 20.51 -15.04 13.91
CA GLY A 165 19.42 -14.20 13.40
C GLY A 165 18.07 -14.40 14.07
N ILE A 166 17.96 -15.29 15.06
CA ILE A 166 16.70 -15.55 15.76
C ILE A 166 16.21 -14.26 16.44
N ALA A 167 14.93 -13.96 16.26
CA ALA A 167 14.29 -12.72 16.71
C ALA A 167 14.79 -11.42 16.01
N LYS A 168 15.75 -11.50 15.09
CA LYS A 168 16.29 -10.35 14.33
C LYS A 168 15.75 -10.31 12.90
N CYS A 169 15.52 -11.46 12.27
CA CYS A 169 14.83 -11.60 11.00
C CYS A 169 14.03 -12.92 10.95
N PRO A 170 13.11 -13.10 9.98
CA PRO A 170 12.17 -14.21 9.99
C PRO A 170 12.84 -15.54 9.58
N PHE A 171 12.20 -16.64 10.00
CA PHE A 171 12.54 -17.99 9.53
C PHE A 171 12.04 -18.23 8.10
N ASP A 172 10.81 -17.84 7.83
CA ASP A 172 10.13 -18.05 6.55
C ASP A 172 10.29 -16.81 5.66
N PRO A 173 10.68 -16.98 4.38
CA PRO A 173 10.82 -15.85 3.47
C PRO A 173 9.52 -15.08 3.20
N GLU A 174 8.35 -15.67 3.46
CA GLU A 174 7.05 -15.01 3.27
C GLU A 174 6.58 -14.23 4.52
N ASP A 175 7.23 -14.42 5.67
CA ASP A 175 6.83 -13.69 6.88
C ASP A 175 7.23 -12.21 6.79
N ASN A 176 6.29 -11.34 7.08
CA ASN A 176 6.55 -9.92 7.17
C ASN A 176 7.30 -9.59 8.46
N ALA A 177 8.39 -8.86 8.32
CA ALA A 177 9.25 -8.46 9.40
C ALA A 177 9.75 -7.03 9.18
N THR A 178 10.14 -6.37 10.25
CA THR A 178 10.77 -5.05 10.21
C THR A 178 11.98 -5.01 11.12
N ALA A 179 12.96 -4.18 10.79
CA ALA A 179 14.13 -3.94 11.64
C ALA A 179 14.68 -2.55 11.41
N VAL A 180 15.21 -1.95 12.48
CA VAL A 180 15.90 -0.67 12.44
C VAL A 180 17.15 -0.71 13.35
N TRP A 181 18.26 -0.22 12.81
CA TRP A 181 19.50 -0.07 13.57
C TRP A 181 19.50 1.28 14.30
N VAL A 182 19.65 1.26 15.62
CA VAL A 182 19.63 2.45 16.48
C VAL A 182 21.03 2.70 17.02
N GLU A 183 21.65 3.79 16.57
CA GLU A 183 23.03 4.15 16.95
C GLU A 183 23.12 4.83 18.30
N ARG A 184 22.10 5.60 18.72
CA ARG A 184 22.14 6.48 19.88
C ARG A 184 20.87 6.36 20.74
N GLY A 185 21.00 6.69 22.01
CA GLY A 185 19.88 6.74 22.94
C GLY A 185 19.62 5.43 23.69
N ASN A 186 20.28 4.34 23.32
CA ASN A 186 20.27 3.08 24.08
C ASN A 186 21.06 3.20 25.39
N PRO A 187 20.88 2.28 26.35
CA PRO A 187 21.68 2.23 27.58
C PRO A 187 23.18 2.28 27.27
N SER A 188 23.91 3.06 28.07
CA SER A 188 25.34 3.31 27.91
C SER A 188 25.75 3.89 26.53
N GLY A 189 24.81 4.45 25.75
CA GLY A 189 25.06 5.00 24.41
C GLY A 189 25.48 3.96 23.36
N LEU A 190 25.20 2.68 23.59
CA LEU A 190 25.61 1.58 22.74
C LEU A 190 24.61 1.38 21.57
N PRO A 191 25.07 1.02 20.34
CA PRO A 191 24.18 0.72 19.24
C PRO A 191 23.50 -0.64 19.43
N GLY A 192 22.33 -0.80 18.81
CA GLY A 192 21.61 -2.06 18.80
C GLY A 192 20.58 -2.15 17.70
N LEU A 193 20.27 -3.37 17.29
CA LEU A 193 19.18 -3.63 16.37
C LEU A 193 17.87 -3.76 17.13
N TYR A 194 16.83 -3.13 16.60
CA TYR A 194 15.44 -3.35 16.98
C TYR A 194 14.71 -4.05 15.84
N SER A 195 13.89 -5.05 16.16
CA SER A 195 13.19 -5.85 15.16
C SER A 195 11.79 -6.22 15.61
N GLY A 196 10.91 -6.39 14.63
CA GLY A 196 9.60 -7.00 14.77
C GLY A 196 9.51 -8.20 13.82
N THR A 197 9.42 -9.43 14.36
CA THR A 197 9.48 -10.64 13.54
C THR A 197 8.91 -11.86 14.27
N VAL A 198 8.92 -13.00 13.59
CA VAL A 198 8.66 -14.33 14.15
C VAL A 198 9.98 -14.87 14.73
N ALA A 199 9.96 -15.31 16.00
CA ALA A 199 11.13 -15.79 16.72
C ALA A 199 11.19 -17.32 16.85
N GLU A 200 10.24 -18.06 16.26
CA GLU A 200 10.20 -19.52 16.25
C GLU A 200 9.80 -20.07 14.88
N PHE A 201 10.35 -21.22 14.53
CA PHE A 201 10.00 -21.93 13.29
C PHE A 201 8.49 -22.24 13.19
N THR A 202 7.85 -22.55 14.32
CA THR A 202 6.41 -22.86 14.40
C THR A 202 5.51 -21.63 14.24
N LYS A 203 6.07 -20.44 14.18
CA LYS A 203 5.37 -19.15 14.18
C LYS A 203 4.55 -18.86 15.43
N ALA A 204 4.73 -19.65 16.50
CA ALA A 204 3.99 -19.49 17.74
C ALA A 204 4.48 -18.29 18.58
N ASP A 205 5.75 -17.93 18.44
CA ASP A 205 6.36 -16.81 19.12
C ASP A 205 6.65 -15.67 18.15
N THR A 206 5.99 -14.55 18.36
CA THR A 206 6.18 -13.30 17.62
C THR A 206 6.69 -12.22 18.58
N VAL A 207 7.60 -11.37 18.11
CA VAL A 207 8.38 -10.56 19.03
C VAL A 207 8.67 -9.16 18.49
N ILE A 208 8.61 -8.17 19.40
CA ILE A 208 9.33 -6.90 19.27
C ILE A 208 10.56 -7.01 20.16
N PHE A 209 11.73 -6.92 19.56
CA PHE A 209 13.01 -7.31 20.13
C PHE A 209 14.07 -6.23 20.00
N ARG A 210 14.98 -6.13 20.97
CA ARG A 210 16.26 -5.41 20.88
C ARG A 210 17.38 -6.37 21.21
N THR A 211 18.43 -6.35 20.43
CA THR A 211 19.64 -7.16 20.65
C THR A 211 20.33 -6.86 21.96
N ASN A 212 21.18 -7.79 22.42
CA ASN A 212 22.15 -7.50 23.47
C ASN A 212 23.01 -6.29 23.06
N LEU A 213 23.42 -5.48 24.02
CA LEU A 213 24.28 -4.34 23.79
C LEU A 213 25.68 -4.64 24.32
N TYR A 214 26.67 -4.47 23.46
CA TYR A 214 28.05 -4.83 23.73
C TYR A 214 28.96 -3.61 23.80
N ASN A 215 29.95 -3.66 24.68
CA ASN A 215 31.04 -2.71 24.64
C ASN A 215 31.83 -2.90 23.34
N LYS A 216 31.98 -1.85 22.55
CA LYS A 216 32.63 -1.91 21.21
C LYS A 216 34.10 -2.30 21.28
N THR A 217 34.77 -1.94 22.41
CA THR A 217 36.24 -2.16 22.58
C THR A 217 36.53 -3.54 23.13
N THR A 218 35.77 -3.99 24.11
CA THR A 218 36.05 -5.24 24.85
C THR A 218 35.23 -6.42 24.35
N GLY A 219 34.18 -6.19 23.55
CA GLY A 219 33.24 -7.23 23.12
C GLY A 219 32.37 -7.82 24.24
N VAL A 220 32.45 -7.24 25.47
CA VAL A 220 31.67 -7.73 26.61
C VAL A 220 30.23 -7.24 26.54
N GLU A 221 29.26 -8.14 26.78
CA GLU A 221 27.88 -7.81 26.94
C GLU A 221 27.65 -6.94 28.19
N LEU A 222 27.08 -5.74 27.98
CA LEU A 222 26.75 -4.83 29.07
C LEU A 222 25.27 -4.83 29.42
N HIS A 223 24.41 -4.95 28.43
CA HIS A 223 22.97 -5.01 28.62
C HIS A 223 22.37 -6.15 27.81
N PRO A 224 21.60 -7.05 28.46
CA PRO A 224 20.93 -8.15 27.77
C PRO A 224 19.81 -7.65 26.86
N PHE A 225 19.43 -8.50 25.92
CA PHE A 225 18.30 -8.27 25.03
C PHE A 225 17.02 -7.87 25.77
N LYS A 226 16.12 -7.19 25.06
CA LYS A 226 14.75 -6.93 25.52
C LYS A 226 13.74 -7.42 24.50
N ARG A 227 12.62 -7.93 24.98
CA ARG A 227 11.56 -8.46 24.12
C ARG A 227 10.16 -8.30 24.74
N THR A 228 9.14 -8.39 23.90
CA THR A 228 7.75 -8.60 24.32
C THR A 228 7.57 -9.95 25.01
N ILE A 229 6.56 -10.06 25.88
CA ILE A 229 6.26 -11.31 26.60
C ILE A 229 5.87 -12.41 25.60
N LYS A 230 6.47 -13.58 25.78
CA LYS A 230 6.25 -14.76 24.95
C LYS A 230 4.86 -15.34 25.19
N TYR A 231 4.13 -15.67 24.13
CA TYR A 231 2.81 -16.32 24.16
C TYR A 231 1.71 -15.54 24.91
N ASP A 232 1.84 -14.25 25.07
CA ASP A 232 0.79 -13.40 25.63
C ASP A 232 0.10 -12.59 24.52
N SER A 233 -1.11 -12.99 24.15
CA SER A 233 -1.91 -12.34 23.10
C SER A 233 -2.30 -10.89 23.43
N LYS A 234 -2.26 -10.48 24.69
CA LYS A 234 -2.46 -9.07 25.06
C LYS A 234 -1.32 -8.20 24.55
N TRP A 235 -0.10 -8.76 24.51
CA TRP A 235 1.07 -8.06 23.99
C TRP A 235 1.10 -8.13 22.45
N LEU A 236 1.11 -9.31 21.87
CA LEU A 236 1.09 -9.51 20.42
C LEU A 236 0.24 -10.75 20.08
N ASP A 237 -0.69 -10.62 19.13
CA ASP A 237 -1.47 -11.76 18.61
C ASP A 237 -1.35 -11.86 17.09
N LYS A 238 -0.45 -12.73 16.64
CA LYS A 238 -0.17 -12.99 15.21
C LYS A 238 0.12 -11.69 14.43
N PRO A 239 1.04 -10.85 14.90
CA PRO A 239 1.35 -9.59 14.25
C PRO A 239 1.93 -9.81 12.86
N ASN A 240 1.61 -8.87 11.96
CA ASN A 240 2.16 -8.76 10.63
C ASN A 240 2.83 -7.39 10.53
N PHE A 241 4.16 -7.35 10.67
CA PHE A 241 4.92 -6.10 10.76
C PHE A 241 5.05 -5.44 9.39
N VAL A 242 4.97 -4.10 9.36
CA VAL A 242 5.12 -3.31 8.14
C VAL A 242 6.22 -2.27 8.19
N GLY A 243 6.57 -1.75 9.37
CA GLY A 243 7.66 -0.77 9.48
C GLY A 243 8.08 -0.49 10.91
N SER A 244 9.29 0.04 11.09
CA SER A 244 9.83 0.49 12.37
C SER A 244 10.71 1.72 12.19
N TYR A 245 10.61 2.67 13.14
CA TYR A 245 11.31 3.95 13.05
C TYR A 245 11.90 4.34 14.41
N ASP A 246 13.15 4.81 14.37
CA ASP A 246 13.85 5.43 15.51
C ASP A 246 13.54 6.92 15.53
N ILE A 247 12.74 7.37 16.52
CA ILE A 247 12.32 8.77 16.63
C ILE A 247 12.41 9.22 18.11
N GLY A 248 13.22 10.22 18.37
CA GLY A 248 13.38 10.79 19.70
C GLY A 248 13.89 9.76 20.73
N GLU A 249 13.16 9.56 21.80
CA GLU A 249 13.49 8.59 22.86
C GLU A 249 12.89 7.19 22.63
N HIS A 250 12.11 6.99 21.57
CA HIS A 250 11.38 5.76 21.33
C HIS A 250 11.74 5.12 19.99
N VAL A 251 11.49 3.81 19.89
CA VAL A 251 11.37 3.10 18.64
C VAL A 251 9.90 2.72 18.45
N TYR A 252 9.35 3.12 17.32
CA TYR A 252 7.96 2.86 16.92
C TYR A 252 7.89 1.69 15.97
N PHE A 253 6.88 0.81 16.18
CA PHE A 253 6.61 -0.36 15.33
C PHE A 253 5.19 -0.28 14.79
N PHE A 254 5.04 -0.47 13.49
CA PHE A 254 3.76 -0.48 12.81
C PHE A 254 3.47 -1.89 12.32
N PHE A 255 2.27 -2.39 12.60
CA PHE A 255 1.85 -3.74 12.26
C PHE A 255 0.33 -3.87 12.26
N ARG A 256 -0.18 -4.98 11.80
CA ARG A 256 -1.57 -5.39 12.02
C ARG A 256 -1.58 -6.72 12.77
N GLU A 257 -2.58 -6.91 13.61
CA GLU A 257 -2.71 -8.12 14.43
C GLU A 257 -4.18 -8.49 14.65
N SER A 258 -4.43 -9.70 15.17
CA SER A 258 -5.76 -10.05 15.66
C SER A 258 -6.16 -9.12 16.82
N ALA A 259 -7.34 -8.53 16.72
CA ALA A 259 -7.83 -7.57 17.71
C ALA A 259 -8.39 -8.31 18.93
N VAL A 260 -7.59 -8.47 19.99
CA VAL A 260 -8.01 -9.15 21.23
C VAL A 260 -9.18 -8.44 21.90
N GLU A 261 -9.27 -7.12 21.78
CA GLU A 261 -10.35 -6.31 22.32
C GLU A 261 -11.69 -6.49 21.57
N TYR A 262 -11.67 -7.10 20.39
CA TYR A 262 -12.85 -7.36 19.57
C TYR A 262 -13.31 -8.83 19.60
N ILE A 263 -12.58 -9.72 20.27
CA ILE A 263 -12.75 -11.17 20.17
C ILE A 263 -14.16 -11.65 20.60
N ASN A 264 -14.79 -10.95 21.53
CA ASN A 264 -16.15 -11.25 21.98
C ASN A 264 -17.22 -10.94 20.90
N CYS A 265 -16.89 -10.13 19.90
CA CYS A 265 -17.76 -9.75 18.78
C CYS A 265 -17.42 -10.50 17.49
N GLY A 266 -16.39 -11.33 17.50
CA GLY A 266 -15.88 -12.07 16.35
C GLY A 266 -14.38 -11.90 16.17
N LYS A 267 -13.85 -12.38 15.05
CA LYS A 267 -12.45 -12.18 14.69
C LYS A 267 -12.31 -10.96 13.78
N SER A 268 -11.49 -10.01 14.18
CA SER A 268 -11.13 -8.85 13.39
C SER A 268 -9.63 -8.62 13.45
N ILE A 269 -9.08 -8.02 12.41
CA ILE A 269 -7.69 -7.56 12.38
C ILE A 269 -7.72 -6.05 12.58
N TYR A 270 -6.83 -5.53 13.44
CA TYR A 270 -6.63 -4.10 13.61
C TYR A 270 -5.19 -3.73 13.34
N SER A 271 -5.01 -2.55 12.79
CA SER A 271 -3.70 -1.91 12.62
C SER A 271 -3.27 -1.25 13.91
N ARG A 272 -1.97 -1.36 14.21
CA ARG A 272 -1.36 -0.91 15.44
C ARG A 272 -0.14 -0.04 15.20
N VAL A 273 0.07 0.88 16.09
CA VAL A 273 1.37 1.45 16.41
C VAL A 273 1.76 1.03 17.82
N ALA A 274 2.98 0.51 17.98
CA ALA A 274 3.56 0.26 19.30
C ALA A 274 4.82 1.09 19.48
N ARG A 275 5.18 1.38 20.72
CA ARG A 275 6.44 2.04 21.06
C ARG A 275 7.17 1.36 22.20
N VAL A 276 8.48 1.43 22.20
CA VAL A 276 9.35 1.05 23.30
C VAL A 276 10.37 2.15 23.54
N CYS A 277 10.73 2.38 24.80
CA CYS A 277 11.77 3.34 25.16
C CYS A 277 13.17 2.78 24.86
N LYS A 278 14.03 3.57 24.21
CA LYS A 278 15.41 3.14 23.90
C LYS A 278 16.22 2.87 25.18
N LYS A 279 16.00 3.63 26.26
CA LYS A 279 16.70 3.49 27.56
C LYS A 279 16.22 2.28 28.37
N ASP A 280 15.21 1.54 27.92
CA ASP A 280 14.61 0.42 28.66
C ASP A 280 15.62 -0.72 28.92
N THR A 281 15.88 -0.98 30.19
CA THR A 281 16.71 -2.10 30.66
C THR A 281 15.91 -3.22 31.32
N GLY A 282 14.56 -3.14 31.24
CA GLY A 282 13.62 -4.01 31.95
C GLY A 282 13.50 -3.65 33.42
N GLY A 283 12.62 -4.36 34.12
CA GLY A 283 12.49 -4.23 35.58
C GLY A 283 13.49 -5.11 36.33
N LYS A 284 13.69 -4.82 37.62
CA LYS A 284 14.64 -5.54 38.48
C LYS A 284 14.25 -7.02 38.64
N ASN A 285 13.01 -7.31 39.00
CA ASN A 285 12.51 -8.67 39.26
C ASN A 285 11.40 -9.03 38.26
N ILE A 286 10.48 -8.12 38.02
CA ILE A 286 9.35 -8.24 37.10
C ILE A 286 9.78 -7.66 35.76
N LEU A 287 9.49 -8.34 34.65
CA LEU A 287 9.88 -7.92 33.30
C LEU A 287 11.41 -7.75 33.09
N SER A 288 12.25 -8.51 33.81
CA SER A 288 13.71 -8.35 33.73
C SER A 288 14.29 -8.59 32.33
N LYS A 289 13.72 -9.51 31.53
CA LYS A 289 14.07 -9.76 30.13
C LYS A 289 13.06 -9.17 29.13
N ASN A 290 11.98 -8.58 29.64
CA ASN A 290 10.92 -8.00 28.83
C ASN A 290 10.96 -6.47 28.88
N TRP A 291 10.29 -5.85 27.93
CA TRP A 291 10.09 -4.41 27.90
C TRP A 291 9.30 -3.95 29.13
N ALA A 292 9.81 -2.96 29.86
CA ALA A 292 9.09 -2.25 30.91
C ALA A 292 8.32 -1.03 30.38
N SER A 293 8.46 -0.70 29.11
CA SER A 293 7.90 0.49 28.46
C SER A 293 6.99 0.20 27.28
N PHE A 294 6.76 -1.07 26.92
CA PHE A 294 5.96 -1.45 25.74
C PHE A 294 4.51 -1.02 25.87
N LEU A 295 4.05 -0.24 24.92
CA LEU A 295 2.64 0.14 24.75
C LEU A 295 2.26 0.03 23.28
N LYS A 296 0.99 -0.27 23.00
CA LYS A 296 0.41 -0.28 21.65
C LYS A 296 -0.93 0.45 21.61
N ALA A 297 -1.24 1.04 20.46
CA ALA A 297 -2.51 1.69 20.18
C ALA A 297 -3.05 1.28 18.81
N ARG A 298 -4.37 1.33 18.63
CA ARG A 298 -4.99 1.12 17.33
C ARG A 298 -4.73 2.33 16.42
N LEU A 299 -4.46 2.08 15.14
CA LEU A 299 -4.51 3.09 14.08
C LEU A 299 -5.89 3.05 13.42
N ASN A 300 -6.53 4.20 13.28
CA ASN A 300 -7.82 4.33 12.63
C ASN A 300 -7.68 5.02 11.29
N CYS A 301 -7.95 4.31 10.19
CA CYS A 301 -8.11 4.86 8.85
C CYS A 301 -9.52 4.56 8.38
N SER A 302 -10.34 5.60 8.19
CA SER A 302 -11.77 5.44 7.89
C SER A 302 -12.31 6.60 7.05
N ILE A 303 -13.34 6.33 6.27
CA ILE A 303 -14.15 7.37 5.65
C ILE A 303 -15.21 7.80 6.68
N PRO A 304 -15.28 9.11 7.01
CA PRO A 304 -16.26 9.60 7.98
C PRO A 304 -17.69 9.48 7.47
N GLY A 305 -18.66 9.45 8.39
CA GLY A 305 -20.08 9.39 8.11
C GLY A 305 -20.85 8.98 9.34
N GLU A 306 -22.18 8.90 9.24
CA GLU A 306 -23.03 8.37 10.31
C GLU A 306 -22.60 6.95 10.72
N PHE A 307 -22.19 6.12 9.75
CA PHE A 307 -21.53 4.83 9.93
C PHE A 307 -20.18 4.90 9.24
N PRO A 308 -19.07 5.14 9.97
CA PRO A 308 -17.75 5.22 9.37
C PRO A 308 -17.36 3.92 8.66
N PHE A 309 -16.74 4.03 7.49
CA PHE A 309 -16.22 2.89 6.77
C PHE A 309 -14.73 2.69 7.08
N TYR A 310 -14.35 1.56 7.69
CA TYR A 310 -13.01 1.31 8.18
C TYR A 310 -12.15 0.51 7.21
N PHE A 311 -10.89 0.94 7.05
CA PHE A 311 -9.81 0.19 6.43
C PHE A 311 -8.90 -0.33 7.56
N ASN A 312 -9.09 -1.57 7.95
CA ASN A 312 -8.50 -2.09 9.20
C ASN A 312 -7.11 -2.72 9.03
N GLU A 313 -6.64 -2.94 7.79
CA GLU A 313 -5.41 -3.68 7.54
C GLU A 313 -4.34 -2.79 6.92
N ILE A 314 -3.37 -2.34 7.71
CA ILE A 314 -2.20 -1.62 7.22
C ILE A 314 -1.34 -2.57 6.37
N GLN A 315 -0.96 -2.11 5.17
CA GLN A 315 -0.13 -2.85 4.23
C GLN A 315 1.28 -2.30 4.14
N ASP A 316 1.43 -0.98 4.26
CA ASP A 316 2.70 -0.30 4.22
C ASP A 316 2.67 1.00 5.00
N ILE A 317 3.85 1.46 5.43
CA ILE A 317 4.04 2.74 6.13
C ILE A 317 5.32 3.39 5.65
N TYR A 318 5.25 4.66 5.35
CA TYR A 318 6.38 5.46 4.93
C TYR A 318 6.51 6.72 5.78
N LYS A 319 7.74 7.03 6.15
CA LYS A 319 8.14 8.29 6.79
C LYS A 319 9.19 8.95 5.90
N HIS A 320 8.97 10.21 5.53
CA HIS A 320 9.99 10.92 4.76
C HIS A 320 11.29 11.03 5.58
N PRO A 321 12.47 10.80 4.97
CA PRO A 321 13.75 10.79 5.71
C PRO A 321 14.04 12.07 6.51
N GLU A 322 13.56 13.21 6.02
CA GLU A 322 13.79 14.54 6.62
C GLU A 322 12.61 15.02 7.50
N ASP A 323 11.56 14.19 7.69
CA ASP A 323 10.38 14.57 8.44
C ASP A 323 9.99 13.46 9.43
N ASP A 324 10.27 13.70 10.71
CA ASP A 324 9.90 12.78 11.78
C ASP A 324 8.48 13.01 12.31
N GLN A 325 7.75 13.99 11.80
CA GLN A 325 6.45 14.39 12.34
C GLN A 325 5.27 13.73 11.65
N LYS A 326 5.41 13.25 10.41
CA LYS A 326 4.30 12.73 9.63
C LYS A 326 4.59 11.34 9.06
N PHE A 327 3.62 10.44 9.22
CA PHE A 327 3.61 9.09 8.66
C PHE A 327 2.53 8.98 7.60
N TYR A 328 2.84 8.28 6.53
CA TYR A 328 1.98 8.01 5.40
C TYR A 328 1.76 6.51 5.29
N ALA A 329 0.53 6.06 5.28
CA ALA A 329 0.25 4.63 5.35
C ALA A 329 -0.84 4.18 4.38
N VAL A 330 -0.66 2.98 3.85
CA VAL A 330 -1.63 2.29 3.00
C VAL A 330 -2.43 1.31 3.83
N PHE A 331 -3.74 1.38 3.70
CA PHE A 331 -4.67 0.48 4.36
C PHE A 331 -5.59 -0.21 3.36
N THR A 332 -6.00 -1.41 3.69
CA THR A 332 -7.02 -2.16 2.93
C THR A 332 -8.17 -2.60 3.84
N THR A 333 -9.28 -2.94 3.22
CA THR A 333 -10.33 -3.71 3.87
C THR A 333 -9.90 -5.17 4.03
N SER A 334 -10.59 -5.92 4.85
CA SER A 334 -10.40 -7.36 4.96
C SER A 334 -10.79 -8.08 3.66
N MET A 335 -10.03 -9.11 3.30
CA MET A 335 -10.23 -9.88 2.05
C MET A 335 -11.63 -10.51 1.90
N ASN A 336 -12.35 -10.70 3.00
CA ASN A 336 -13.68 -11.35 3.00
C ASN A 336 -14.85 -10.35 2.93
N GLY A 337 -14.58 -9.09 2.65
CA GLY A 337 -15.56 -8.01 2.59
C GLY A 337 -15.56 -7.26 1.26
N LEU A 338 -16.11 -6.05 1.28
CA LEU A 338 -16.00 -5.11 0.16
C LEU A 338 -14.52 -4.76 -0.03
N THR A 339 -13.97 -5.04 -1.20
CA THR A 339 -12.59 -4.72 -1.51
C THR A 339 -12.42 -3.20 -1.66
N GLY A 340 -11.44 -2.66 -0.95
CA GLY A 340 -11.10 -1.25 -1.04
C GLY A 340 -9.78 -0.96 -0.35
N SER A 341 -9.19 0.16 -0.71
CA SER A 341 -7.94 0.64 -0.13
C SER A 341 -7.98 2.14 0.08
N ALA A 342 -7.19 2.59 1.05
CA ALA A 342 -7.04 4.00 1.38
C ALA A 342 -5.59 4.35 1.71
N VAL A 343 -5.25 5.62 1.51
CA VAL A 343 -4.03 6.24 2.03
C VAL A 343 -4.43 7.19 3.14
N CYS A 344 -3.94 6.93 4.35
CA CYS A 344 -4.15 7.78 5.52
C CYS A 344 -2.82 8.32 6.04
N THR A 345 -2.84 9.51 6.63
CA THR A 345 -1.69 10.12 7.27
C THR A 345 -1.89 10.23 8.78
N PHE A 346 -0.80 10.19 9.52
CA PHE A 346 -0.80 10.28 10.98
C PHE A 346 0.33 11.19 11.43
N SER A 347 0.02 12.12 12.32
CA SER A 347 1.05 12.94 12.95
C SER A 347 1.68 12.22 14.16
N LEU A 348 2.94 12.47 14.42
CA LEU A 348 3.63 11.97 15.61
C LEU A 348 2.96 12.48 16.89
N ASP A 349 2.48 13.72 16.88
CA ASP A 349 1.78 14.32 18.01
C ASP A 349 0.49 13.58 18.36
N SER A 350 -0.34 13.25 17.35
CA SER A 350 -1.55 12.44 17.55
C SER A 350 -1.25 11.05 18.10
N ILE A 351 -0.15 10.43 17.64
CA ILE A 351 0.32 9.15 18.19
C ILE A 351 0.72 9.31 19.66
N GLN A 352 1.49 10.35 20.01
CA GLN A 352 1.94 10.60 21.38
C GLN A 352 0.78 10.95 22.31
N GLU A 353 -0.19 11.71 21.85
CA GLU A 353 -1.40 12.04 22.61
C GLU A 353 -2.14 10.77 23.05
N VAL A 354 -2.36 9.82 22.13
CA VAL A 354 -3.01 8.55 22.47
C VAL A 354 -2.21 7.75 23.49
N PHE A 355 -0.89 7.72 23.40
CA PHE A 355 -0.04 7.05 24.40
C PHE A 355 -0.06 7.74 25.79
N ASN A 356 -0.41 9.00 25.85
CA ASN A 356 -0.63 9.74 27.10
C ASN A 356 -2.09 9.63 27.60
N GLY A 357 -2.98 9.00 26.85
CA GLY A 357 -4.39 8.79 27.15
C GLY A 357 -4.65 7.64 28.13
N LYS A 358 -5.88 7.12 28.13
CA LYS A 358 -6.30 6.01 29.01
C LYS A 358 -5.78 4.65 28.50
N PHE A 359 -5.57 3.73 29.45
CA PHE A 359 -5.29 2.32 29.17
C PHE A 359 -6.60 1.55 28.99
N LYS A 360 -6.54 0.40 28.33
CA LYS A 360 -7.66 -0.52 28.16
C LYS A 360 -7.39 -1.82 28.94
N GLU A 361 -8.40 -2.33 29.65
CA GLU A 361 -8.31 -3.57 30.40
C GLU A 361 -9.46 -4.53 30.10
N GLN A 362 -9.20 -5.82 30.27
CA GLN A 362 -10.21 -6.86 30.35
C GLN A 362 -10.18 -7.46 31.76
N ALA A 363 -11.22 -7.22 32.55
CA ALA A 363 -11.23 -7.63 33.96
C ALA A 363 -11.21 -9.16 34.14
N THR A 364 -11.94 -9.89 33.29
CA THR A 364 -11.95 -11.36 33.22
C THR A 364 -11.92 -11.81 31.77
N SER A 365 -11.52 -13.02 31.47
CA SER A 365 -11.43 -13.56 30.09
C SER A 365 -12.74 -13.50 29.30
N SER A 366 -13.88 -13.35 29.95
CA SER A 366 -15.21 -13.22 29.34
C SER A 366 -15.75 -11.79 29.34
N SER A 367 -15.07 -10.85 30.02
CA SER A 367 -15.53 -9.48 30.11
C SER A 367 -15.22 -8.69 28.84
N ALA A 368 -15.96 -7.61 28.61
CA ALA A 368 -15.60 -6.63 27.61
C ALA A 368 -14.31 -5.89 27.99
N TRP A 369 -13.56 -5.45 26.98
CA TRP A 369 -12.43 -4.55 27.17
C TRP A 369 -12.94 -3.15 27.43
N LEU A 370 -12.57 -2.55 28.56
CA LEU A 370 -13.03 -1.24 29.02
C LEU A 370 -11.85 -0.32 29.36
N PRO A 371 -12.06 1.00 29.35
CA PRO A 371 -11.03 1.93 29.78
C PRO A 371 -10.73 1.79 31.29
N VAL A 372 -9.45 1.81 31.63
CA VAL A 372 -8.99 1.76 33.03
C VAL A 372 -9.32 3.10 33.71
N LEU A 373 -9.85 3.02 34.93
CA LEU A 373 -10.08 4.21 35.76
C LEU A 373 -8.73 4.86 36.12
N SER A 374 -8.64 6.18 36.00
CA SER A 374 -7.39 6.92 36.26
C SER A 374 -6.84 6.68 37.67
N SER A 375 -7.73 6.43 38.66
CA SER A 375 -7.35 6.11 40.05
C SER A 375 -6.66 4.76 40.22
N LYS A 376 -6.75 3.85 39.25
CA LYS A 376 -6.08 2.55 39.25
C LYS A 376 -4.70 2.59 38.58
N VAL A 377 -4.37 3.66 37.88
CA VAL A 377 -3.07 3.80 37.16
C VAL A 377 -2.00 4.19 38.17
N PRO A 378 -0.96 3.38 38.33
CA PRO A 378 0.12 3.71 39.33
C PRO A 378 1.03 4.82 38.81
N GLU A 379 1.77 5.42 39.73
CA GLU A 379 2.84 6.39 39.46
C GLU A 379 4.21 5.79 39.71
N PRO A 380 5.26 6.12 38.92
CA PRO A 380 5.21 6.96 37.71
C PRO A 380 4.39 6.27 36.61
N ARG A 381 3.78 7.09 35.72
CA ARG A 381 2.90 6.59 34.65
C ARG A 381 3.52 5.41 33.89
N PRO A 382 2.82 4.26 33.78
CA PRO A 382 3.30 3.11 33.04
C PRO A 382 3.62 3.45 31.57
N GLY A 383 4.75 2.94 31.05
CA GLY A 383 5.21 3.20 29.70
C GLY A 383 5.92 4.54 29.47
N LEU A 384 6.15 5.32 30.54
CA LEU A 384 6.98 6.51 30.47
C LEU A 384 8.45 6.13 30.22
N CYS A 385 9.15 6.90 29.39
CA CYS A 385 10.58 6.72 29.17
C CYS A 385 11.37 7.33 30.33
N VAL A 386 11.84 6.48 31.22
CA VAL A 386 12.66 6.89 32.39
C VAL A 386 14.13 6.55 32.17
N ASN A 387 15.02 7.22 32.89
CA ASN A 387 16.47 7.00 32.74
C ASN A 387 16.91 5.60 33.17
N ASP A 388 16.28 5.04 34.19
CA ASP A 388 16.55 3.67 34.68
C ASP A 388 15.23 2.97 35.03
N THR A 389 14.84 2.01 34.18
CA THR A 389 13.62 1.23 34.37
C THR A 389 13.70 0.20 35.49
N GLN A 390 14.91 -0.10 36.01
CA GLN A 390 15.07 -1.01 37.16
C GLN A 390 14.63 -0.36 38.48
N THR A 391 14.49 0.96 38.50
CA THR A 391 13.99 1.71 39.66
C THR A 391 12.46 1.79 39.72
N LEU A 392 11.78 1.33 38.66
CA LEU A 392 10.32 1.35 38.61
C LEU A 392 9.70 0.45 39.68
N PRO A 393 8.67 0.93 40.40
CA PRO A 393 7.93 0.12 41.37
C PRO A 393 7.30 -1.14 40.73
N ASP A 394 7.22 -2.22 41.51
CA ASP A 394 6.58 -3.46 41.08
C ASP A 394 5.10 -3.27 40.65
N SER A 395 4.40 -2.30 41.28
CA SER A 395 3.03 -1.92 40.88
C SER A 395 2.97 -1.42 39.44
N VAL A 396 3.94 -0.60 38.99
CA VAL A 396 4.04 -0.09 37.61
C VAL A 396 4.37 -1.22 36.63
N LEU A 397 5.32 -2.09 36.98
CA LEU A 397 5.73 -3.22 36.14
C LEU A 397 4.61 -4.27 35.98
N ASN A 398 3.89 -4.57 37.06
CA ASN A 398 2.71 -5.44 37.00
C ASN A 398 1.56 -4.82 36.20
N PHE A 399 1.38 -3.51 36.30
CA PHE A 399 0.37 -2.81 35.53
C PHE A 399 0.66 -2.92 34.02
N ILE A 400 1.87 -2.59 33.56
CA ILE A 400 2.28 -2.71 32.17
C ILE A 400 2.12 -4.14 31.64
N ARG A 401 2.48 -5.16 32.44
CA ARG A 401 2.32 -6.56 32.08
C ARG A 401 0.87 -6.90 31.71
N GLY A 402 -0.09 -6.30 32.42
CA GLY A 402 -1.53 -6.52 32.18
C GLY A 402 -2.19 -5.57 31.19
N HIS A 403 -1.62 -4.39 30.95
CA HIS A 403 -2.29 -3.28 30.25
C HIS A 403 -1.41 -2.64 29.15
N PRO A 404 -0.95 -3.43 28.15
CA PRO A 404 -0.11 -2.87 27.09
C PRO A 404 -0.91 -2.10 26.02
N LEU A 405 -2.25 -2.15 26.05
CA LEU A 405 -3.13 -1.56 25.03
C LEU A 405 -3.72 -0.25 25.52
N MET A 406 -3.62 0.79 24.68
CA MET A 406 -4.28 2.08 24.90
C MET A 406 -5.77 2.01 24.54
N ASP A 407 -6.60 2.81 25.21
CA ASP A 407 -8.04 2.82 25.03
C ASP A 407 -8.45 3.47 23.72
N SER A 408 -7.90 4.66 23.44
CA SER A 408 -8.21 5.42 22.23
C SER A 408 -7.44 4.89 21.02
N ALA A 409 -8.03 5.01 19.84
CA ALA A 409 -7.34 4.84 18.57
C ALA A 409 -6.68 6.16 18.14
N VAL A 410 -5.54 6.05 17.47
CA VAL A 410 -4.92 7.20 16.78
C VAL A 410 -5.78 7.51 15.56
N ALA A 411 -6.36 8.70 15.53
CA ALA A 411 -7.10 9.19 14.36
C ALA A 411 -6.12 9.60 13.26
N HIS A 412 -6.54 9.39 12.01
CA HIS A 412 -5.80 9.94 10.88
C HIS A 412 -5.99 11.46 10.78
N ASP A 413 -5.03 12.12 10.17
CA ASP A 413 -5.06 13.58 9.99
C ASP A 413 -6.29 14.00 9.18
N ASN A 414 -6.80 15.21 9.45
CA ASN A 414 -7.93 15.84 8.76
C ASN A 414 -9.26 15.04 8.74
N GLY A 415 -9.36 13.94 9.50
CA GLY A 415 -10.57 13.14 9.64
C GLY A 415 -11.04 12.42 8.38
N LYS A 416 -10.24 12.41 7.31
CA LYS A 416 -10.53 11.71 6.04
C LYS A 416 -9.25 11.13 5.43
N PRO A 417 -9.33 10.04 4.65
CA PRO A 417 -8.18 9.56 3.88
C PRO A 417 -7.75 10.59 2.81
N VAL A 418 -6.44 10.70 2.57
CA VAL A 418 -5.89 11.48 1.44
C VAL A 418 -6.40 10.96 0.10
N PHE A 419 -6.52 9.64 0.00
CA PHE A 419 -7.03 8.94 -1.17
C PHE A 419 -7.70 7.63 -0.75
N PHE A 420 -8.79 7.27 -1.42
CA PHE A 420 -9.39 5.95 -1.30
C PHE A 420 -9.98 5.49 -2.63
N LYS A 421 -10.00 4.18 -2.84
CA LYS A 421 -10.55 3.59 -4.06
C LYS A 421 -11.11 2.19 -3.77
N ARG A 422 -12.27 1.90 -4.39
CA ARG A 422 -12.90 0.58 -4.38
C ARG A 422 -12.23 -0.35 -5.40
N ASP A 423 -12.36 -1.64 -5.18
CA ASP A 423 -11.98 -2.72 -6.11
C ASP A 423 -10.49 -2.75 -6.47
N ILE A 424 -9.64 -2.14 -5.63
CA ILE A 424 -8.18 -2.25 -5.73
C ILE A 424 -7.57 -2.63 -4.39
N GLN A 425 -6.40 -3.27 -4.45
CA GLN A 425 -5.57 -3.57 -3.28
C GLN A 425 -4.23 -2.87 -3.40
N LEU A 426 -4.07 -1.80 -2.65
CA LEU A 426 -2.82 -1.08 -2.51
C LEU A 426 -1.88 -1.83 -1.57
N SER A 427 -0.59 -1.81 -1.86
CA SER A 427 0.40 -2.63 -1.16
C SER A 427 1.65 -1.90 -0.71
N ARG A 428 2.09 -0.87 -1.43
CA ARG A 428 3.32 -0.11 -1.14
C ARG A 428 3.10 1.37 -1.35
N LEU A 429 3.90 2.18 -0.65
CA LEU A 429 3.83 3.64 -0.72
C LEU A 429 5.22 4.24 -0.55
N VAL A 430 5.54 5.21 -1.39
CA VAL A 430 6.63 6.19 -1.15
C VAL A 430 6.16 7.57 -1.54
N ILE A 431 6.80 8.60 -1.01
CA ILE A 431 6.47 10.00 -1.33
C ILE A 431 7.70 10.79 -1.78
N ASP A 432 7.45 11.86 -2.53
CA ASP A 432 8.38 12.96 -2.78
C ASP A 432 7.77 14.26 -2.29
N LYS A 433 8.56 15.08 -1.58
CA LYS A 433 8.20 16.43 -1.22
C LYS A 433 8.89 17.40 -2.15
N LEU A 434 8.14 18.31 -2.74
CA LEU A 434 8.67 19.34 -3.63
C LEU A 434 7.98 20.68 -3.41
N GLU A 435 8.67 21.72 -3.76
CA GLU A 435 8.17 23.10 -3.77
C GLU A 435 8.16 23.62 -5.19
N VAL A 436 7.03 24.15 -5.63
CA VAL A 436 6.87 24.74 -6.95
C VAL A 436 6.24 26.11 -6.77
N ASP A 437 6.92 27.16 -7.26
CA ASP A 437 6.50 28.56 -7.14
C ASP A 437 6.13 28.98 -5.69
N GLY A 438 6.88 28.46 -4.69
CA GLY A 438 6.65 28.74 -3.28
C GLY A 438 5.50 27.98 -2.65
N LEU A 439 4.87 27.05 -3.36
CA LEU A 439 3.83 26.16 -2.85
C LEU A 439 4.40 24.76 -2.60
N PRO A 440 4.21 24.21 -1.39
CA PRO A 440 4.64 22.85 -1.07
C PRO A 440 3.64 21.82 -1.61
N PHE A 441 4.17 20.77 -2.23
CA PHE A 441 3.42 19.60 -2.72
C PHE A 441 4.01 18.31 -2.17
N THR A 442 3.14 17.35 -1.83
CA THR A 442 3.54 15.98 -1.55
C THR A 442 3.06 15.08 -2.68
N VAL A 443 3.97 14.42 -3.38
CA VAL A 443 3.63 13.46 -4.44
C VAL A 443 3.75 12.06 -3.89
N PHE A 444 2.68 11.29 -4.03
CA PHE A 444 2.59 9.90 -3.60
C PHE A 444 2.73 8.98 -4.82
N TYR A 445 3.51 7.95 -4.66
CA TYR A 445 3.54 6.79 -5.56
C TYR A 445 3.01 5.60 -4.78
N VAL A 446 1.82 5.13 -5.14
CA VAL A 446 1.10 4.08 -4.42
C VAL A 446 0.94 2.87 -5.32
N ALA A 447 1.49 1.75 -4.91
CA ALA A 447 1.51 0.52 -5.67
C ALA A 447 0.32 -0.38 -5.35
N THR A 448 -0.19 -1.08 -6.35
CA THR A 448 -1.17 -2.16 -6.20
C THR A 448 -0.50 -3.54 -6.16
N ASN A 449 -1.25 -4.56 -5.74
CA ASN A 449 -0.75 -5.94 -5.71
C ASN A 449 -0.51 -6.53 -7.11
N ASP A 450 -1.12 -5.97 -8.16
CA ASP A 450 -1.00 -6.39 -9.55
C ASP A 450 0.00 -5.55 -10.37
N GLY A 451 0.85 -4.78 -9.69
CA GLY A 451 1.98 -4.10 -10.31
C GLY A 451 1.69 -2.75 -10.96
N ILE A 452 0.58 -2.11 -10.60
CA ILE A 452 0.19 -0.78 -11.08
C ILE A 452 0.59 0.28 -10.05
N ILE A 453 1.04 1.44 -10.52
CA ILE A 453 1.34 2.62 -9.70
C ILE A 453 0.29 3.70 -9.92
N TYR A 454 -0.22 4.24 -8.84
CA TYR A 454 -1.04 5.46 -8.78
C TYR A 454 -0.15 6.62 -8.32
N LYS A 455 -0.06 7.67 -9.12
CA LYS A 455 0.64 8.91 -8.79
C LYS A 455 -0.38 9.94 -8.33
N LEU A 456 -0.29 10.35 -7.08
CA LEU A 456 -1.18 11.33 -6.46
C LEU A 456 -0.38 12.57 -6.08
N VAL A 457 -1.05 13.71 -5.95
CA VAL A 457 -0.49 14.93 -5.35
C VAL A 457 -1.39 15.43 -4.25
N GLU A 458 -0.79 15.87 -3.14
CA GLU A 458 -1.44 16.52 -2.00
C GLU A 458 -0.89 17.93 -1.85
N TRP A 459 -1.76 18.88 -1.49
CA TRP A 459 -1.39 20.25 -1.13
C TRP A 459 -2.39 20.81 -0.12
N TYR A 460 -2.03 21.92 0.50
CA TYR A 460 -2.90 22.67 1.40
C TYR A 460 -3.29 23.99 0.75
N ASN A 461 -4.57 24.34 0.82
CA ASN A 461 -5.05 25.65 0.36
C ASN A 461 -4.65 26.75 1.38
N ARG A 462 -4.99 27.99 1.09
CA ARG A 462 -4.68 29.14 1.97
C ARG A 462 -5.38 29.06 3.32
N ASP A 463 -6.47 28.34 3.42
CA ASP A 463 -7.25 28.13 4.65
C ASP A 463 -6.74 26.93 5.47
N GLY A 464 -5.67 26.26 5.00
CA GLY A 464 -5.07 25.08 5.62
C GLY A 464 -5.85 23.79 5.37
N GLU A 465 -6.79 23.77 4.43
CA GLU A 465 -7.52 22.55 4.07
C GLU A 465 -6.69 21.68 3.13
N GLU A 466 -6.67 20.39 3.42
CA GLU A 466 -6.00 19.38 2.60
C GLU A 466 -6.80 19.05 1.34
N HIS A 467 -6.11 19.08 0.23
CA HIS A 467 -6.59 18.65 -1.09
C HIS A 467 -5.67 17.60 -1.68
N SER A 468 -6.24 16.67 -2.42
CA SER A 468 -5.47 15.66 -3.14
C SER A 468 -6.04 15.38 -4.52
N ASN A 469 -5.16 14.93 -5.44
CA ASN A 469 -5.55 14.66 -6.82
C ASN A 469 -4.78 13.45 -7.38
N LEU A 470 -5.46 12.61 -8.17
CA LEU A 470 -4.85 11.54 -8.94
C LEU A 470 -4.31 12.09 -10.27
N ILE A 471 -3.00 12.10 -10.42
CA ILE A 471 -2.31 12.68 -11.58
C ILE A 471 -2.16 11.64 -12.69
N ASP A 472 -1.71 10.42 -12.34
CA ASP A 472 -1.35 9.42 -13.32
C ASP A 472 -1.50 8.00 -12.79
N ILE A 473 -1.67 7.04 -13.70
CA ILE A 473 -1.69 5.60 -13.41
C ILE A 473 -0.84 4.92 -14.44
N PHE A 474 0.13 4.12 -14.02
CA PHE A 474 1.01 3.39 -14.95
C PHE A 474 1.36 1.99 -14.46
N GLU A 475 1.69 1.13 -15.42
CA GLU A 475 2.13 -0.24 -15.18
C GLU A 475 3.62 -0.24 -14.86
N ALA A 476 3.96 -0.83 -13.71
CA ALA A 476 5.35 -0.94 -13.26
C ALA A 476 5.87 -2.38 -13.39
N THR A 477 5.14 -3.35 -12.87
CA THR A 477 5.55 -4.75 -12.88
C THR A 477 4.44 -5.70 -13.32
N THR A 478 3.32 -5.18 -13.80
CA THR A 478 2.13 -5.95 -14.18
C THR A 478 2.48 -7.16 -15.06
N PRO A 479 2.01 -8.38 -14.73
CA PRO A 479 1.08 -8.72 -13.62
C PRO A 479 1.81 -9.06 -12.30
N ASP A 480 3.14 -8.97 -12.23
CA ASP A 480 3.93 -9.36 -11.07
C ASP A 480 3.70 -8.40 -9.89
N PRO A 481 3.60 -8.93 -8.65
CA PRO A 481 3.43 -8.09 -7.47
C PRO A 481 4.70 -7.29 -7.17
N ILE A 482 4.49 -6.05 -6.71
CA ILE A 482 5.59 -5.21 -6.24
C ILE A 482 6.03 -5.69 -4.86
N ARG A 483 7.30 -6.04 -4.72
CA ARG A 483 7.88 -6.56 -3.47
C ARG A 483 8.48 -5.47 -2.60
N SER A 484 9.23 -4.56 -3.21
CA SER A 484 9.83 -3.42 -2.52
C SER A 484 9.78 -2.19 -3.41
N MET A 485 9.70 -1.02 -2.79
CA MET A 485 9.63 0.25 -3.49
C MET A 485 10.38 1.32 -2.69
N GLU A 486 11.24 2.08 -3.38
CA GLU A 486 12.01 3.19 -2.80
C GLU A 486 12.05 4.37 -3.76
N PHE A 487 12.20 5.56 -3.21
CA PHE A 487 12.26 6.80 -3.97
C PHE A 487 13.55 7.57 -3.70
N SER A 488 14.22 8.01 -4.75
CA SER A 488 15.37 8.90 -4.66
C SER A 488 14.98 10.32 -5.06
N SER A 489 14.89 11.22 -4.09
CA SER A 489 14.67 12.65 -4.33
C SER A 489 15.82 13.27 -5.12
N LYS A 490 17.06 12.80 -4.93
CA LYS A 490 18.26 13.25 -5.65
C LYS A 490 18.21 12.95 -7.16
N HIS A 491 17.80 11.73 -7.52
CA HIS A 491 17.75 11.29 -8.91
C HIS A 491 16.35 11.42 -9.53
N LYS A 492 15.36 11.85 -8.75
CA LYS A 492 13.95 11.87 -9.17
C LYS A 492 13.55 10.57 -9.85
N SER A 493 13.88 9.48 -9.17
CA SER A 493 13.68 8.11 -9.66
C SER A 493 12.99 7.24 -8.63
N LEU A 494 12.06 6.42 -9.13
CA LEU A 494 11.34 5.41 -8.37
C LEU A 494 11.95 4.04 -8.67
N TYR A 495 12.37 3.30 -7.64
CA TYR A 495 12.91 1.96 -7.74
C TYR A 495 11.89 0.96 -7.26
N ILE A 496 11.61 -0.05 -8.07
CA ILE A 496 10.54 -1.03 -7.82
C ILE A 496 11.09 -2.42 -8.11
N SER A 497 10.85 -3.37 -7.21
CA SER A 497 11.20 -4.77 -7.43
C SER A 497 10.00 -5.68 -7.58
N SER A 498 10.18 -6.72 -8.40
CA SER A 498 9.38 -7.93 -8.47
C SER A 498 10.19 -9.14 -8.00
N ASP A 499 9.67 -10.35 -8.18
CA ASP A 499 10.45 -11.57 -7.91
C ASP A 499 11.57 -11.79 -8.93
N SER A 500 11.50 -11.18 -10.12
CA SER A 500 12.36 -11.48 -11.26
C SER A 500 13.28 -10.34 -11.69
N TYR A 501 12.94 -9.10 -11.39
CA TYR A 501 13.69 -7.93 -11.84
C TYR A 501 13.46 -6.72 -10.93
N ILE A 502 14.30 -5.69 -11.13
CA ILE A 502 14.18 -4.37 -10.52
C ILE A 502 14.07 -3.35 -11.64
N ARG A 503 13.13 -2.42 -11.53
CA ARG A 503 12.95 -1.30 -12.46
C ARG A 503 13.21 0.03 -11.78
N GLN A 504 13.90 0.90 -12.48
CA GLN A 504 14.06 2.30 -12.17
C GLN A 504 13.21 3.11 -13.14
N PHE A 505 12.31 3.93 -12.62
CA PHE A 505 11.47 4.84 -13.39
C PHE A 505 11.91 6.26 -13.15
N ASP A 506 12.11 7.03 -14.20
CA ASP A 506 12.18 8.48 -14.07
C ASP A 506 10.79 9.01 -13.69
N VAL A 507 10.69 9.88 -12.69
CA VAL A 507 9.37 10.41 -12.29
C VAL A 507 9.00 11.70 -13.03
N ILE A 508 9.98 12.33 -13.67
CA ILE A 508 9.78 13.49 -14.55
C ILE A 508 9.51 12.98 -15.98
N MET A 509 8.32 12.45 -16.19
CA MET A 509 7.89 11.85 -17.45
C MET A 509 6.91 12.79 -18.17
N CYS A 510 7.32 13.99 -18.53
CA CYS A 510 6.42 15.00 -19.10
C CYS A 510 6.19 14.80 -20.60
N LYS A 511 7.28 14.77 -21.38
CA LYS A 511 7.22 14.67 -22.83
C LYS A 511 6.66 13.31 -23.26
N GLY A 512 5.57 13.36 -24.03
CA GLY A 512 4.92 12.17 -24.56
C GLY A 512 4.18 11.29 -23.54
N ARG A 513 4.17 11.69 -22.25
CA ARG A 513 3.28 11.12 -21.25
C ARG A 513 1.95 11.86 -21.24
N TYR A 514 2.02 13.19 -21.31
CA TYR A 514 0.83 14.03 -21.37
C TYR A 514 0.68 14.63 -22.75
N ASP A 515 -0.40 14.27 -23.43
CA ASP A 515 -0.77 14.71 -24.78
C ASP A 515 -1.67 15.95 -24.77
N SER A 516 -2.07 16.43 -23.60
CA SER A 516 -2.94 17.58 -23.43
C SER A 516 -2.38 18.54 -22.39
N CYS A 517 -2.57 19.84 -22.63
CA CYS A 517 -2.18 20.90 -21.71
C CYS A 517 -2.78 20.67 -20.32
N LEU A 518 -4.08 20.35 -20.24
CA LEU A 518 -4.76 20.20 -18.96
C LEU A 518 -4.18 19.08 -18.07
N ARG A 519 -3.78 17.94 -18.67
CA ARG A 519 -3.12 16.87 -17.93
C ARG A 519 -1.69 17.23 -17.53
N CYS A 520 -1.00 17.97 -18.39
CA CYS A 520 0.38 18.39 -18.14
C CYS A 520 0.48 19.37 -16.96
N ILE A 521 -0.40 20.40 -16.92
CA ILE A 521 -0.33 21.46 -15.90
C ILE A 521 -0.70 20.97 -14.49
N GLN A 522 -1.34 19.82 -14.37
CA GLN A 522 -1.70 19.20 -13.08
C GLN A 522 -0.54 18.43 -12.42
N ASP A 523 0.48 18.05 -13.21
CA ASP A 523 1.65 17.35 -12.68
C ASP A 523 2.67 18.36 -12.14
N PRO A 524 3.01 18.33 -10.83
CA PRO A 524 3.92 19.30 -10.24
C PRO A 524 5.35 19.24 -10.81
N TYR A 525 5.72 18.16 -11.50
CA TYR A 525 7.01 18.07 -12.19
C TYR A 525 7.00 18.67 -13.60
N CYS A 526 5.81 18.97 -14.16
CA CYS A 526 5.65 19.29 -15.56
C CYS A 526 5.06 20.68 -15.78
N GLY A 527 5.35 21.26 -16.93
CA GLY A 527 4.76 22.51 -17.42
C GLY A 527 4.45 22.43 -18.90
N TRP A 528 3.40 23.12 -19.32
CA TRP A 528 3.00 23.19 -20.72
C TRP A 528 3.66 24.34 -21.45
N ASP A 529 4.38 24.00 -22.52
CA ASP A 529 4.95 24.97 -23.46
C ASP A 529 3.90 25.30 -24.53
N LYS A 530 3.32 26.52 -24.46
CA LYS A 530 2.31 26.98 -25.43
C LYS A 530 2.88 27.11 -26.83
N ASP A 531 4.15 27.57 -26.97
CA ASP A 531 4.75 27.87 -28.25
C ASP A 531 5.02 26.62 -29.07
N HIS A 532 5.42 25.54 -28.39
CA HIS A 532 5.68 24.23 -29.00
C HIS A 532 4.54 23.24 -28.86
N ASN A 533 3.49 23.60 -28.10
CA ASN A 533 2.32 22.76 -27.84
C ASN A 533 2.71 21.37 -27.28
N GLU A 534 3.65 21.35 -26.33
CA GLU A 534 4.15 20.13 -25.72
C GLU A 534 4.35 20.25 -24.20
N CYS A 535 4.26 19.10 -23.51
CA CYS A 535 4.55 18.99 -22.08
C CYS A 535 6.05 18.79 -21.85
N LYS A 536 6.64 19.62 -20.98
CA LYS A 536 8.08 19.61 -20.65
C LYS A 536 8.29 19.54 -19.13
N PRO A 537 9.48 19.14 -18.64
CA PRO A 537 9.86 19.35 -17.25
C PRO A 537 9.66 20.82 -16.86
N TYR A 538 9.07 21.05 -15.70
CA TYR A 538 8.70 22.40 -15.27
C TYR A 538 9.95 23.28 -15.10
N VAL A 539 9.86 24.44 -15.70
CA VAL A 539 10.75 25.60 -15.47
C VAL A 539 9.90 26.86 -15.44
N THR A 540 10.32 27.87 -14.72
CA THR A 540 9.62 29.16 -14.64
C THR A 540 9.32 29.69 -16.03
N GLY A 541 8.05 30.03 -16.29
CA GLY A 541 7.56 30.53 -17.59
C GLY A 541 6.74 29.51 -18.40
N LEU A 542 6.77 28.24 -18.05
CA LEU A 542 5.83 27.26 -18.57
C LEU A 542 4.50 27.36 -17.80
N LEU A 543 3.41 26.99 -18.46
CA LEU A 543 2.12 26.92 -17.80
C LEU A 543 2.08 25.77 -16.82
N GLN A 544 1.69 26.05 -15.58
CA GLN A 544 1.38 25.07 -14.56
C GLN A 544 0.23 25.54 -13.69
N ASP A 545 -0.66 24.66 -13.29
CA ASP A 545 -1.74 24.94 -12.37
C ASP A 545 -2.18 23.64 -11.68
N VAL A 546 -1.34 23.19 -10.74
CA VAL A 546 -1.54 21.93 -9.99
C VAL A 546 -2.79 22.04 -9.12
N THR A 547 -3.03 23.21 -8.53
CA THR A 547 -4.06 23.41 -7.49
C THR A 547 -5.47 23.64 -8.04
N ASN A 548 -5.61 24.37 -9.15
CA ASN A 548 -6.92 24.76 -9.68
C ASN A 548 -7.27 24.04 -10.98
N ALA A 549 -6.26 23.56 -11.70
CA ALA A 549 -6.41 22.91 -13.01
C ALA A 549 -7.34 23.74 -13.94
N THR A 550 -7.11 25.05 -13.97
CA THR A 550 -8.01 26.02 -14.63
C THR A 550 -8.02 25.80 -16.15
N PRO A 551 -9.12 25.32 -16.73
CA PRO A 551 -9.15 25.01 -18.17
C PRO A 551 -8.90 26.23 -19.07
N GLY A 552 -9.17 27.43 -18.60
CA GLY A 552 -8.92 28.68 -19.32
C GLY A 552 -7.45 29.03 -19.53
N ILE A 553 -6.53 28.40 -18.79
CA ILE A 553 -5.07 28.55 -19.01
C ILE A 553 -4.65 27.88 -20.31
N CYS A 554 -5.33 26.78 -20.65
CA CYS A 554 -5.09 26.00 -21.85
C CYS A 554 -6.07 26.39 -22.96
N ASP A 555 -5.74 27.28 -23.85
CA ASP A 555 -6.58 27.65 -25.02
C ASP A 555 -6.70 26.53 -26.05
N SER A 556 -6.91 25.30 -25.62
CA SER A 556 -6.95 24.15 -26.52
C SER A 556 -8.37 23.64 -26.76
N SER A 557 -8.68 23.31 -28.02
CA SER A 557 -9.89 22.57 -28.35
C SER A 557 -9.85 21.15 -27.79
N VAL A 558 -10.85 20.79 -27.01
CA VAL A 558 -10.96 19.45 -26.41
C VAL A 558 -11.17 18.40 -27.52
N LYS A 559 -10.26 17.43 -27.63
CA LYS A 559 -10.43 16.31 -28.56
C LYS A 559 -11.63 15.46 -28.19
N ASN A 560 -12.49 15.20 -29.18
CA ASN A 560 -13.65 14.33 -29.03
C ASN A 560 -13.20 12.85 -29.04
N LYS A 561 -13.41 12.13 -27.95
CA LYS A 561 -13.01 10.72 -27.80
C LYS A 561 -14.12 9.80 -28.37
N PRO A 562 -13.86 9.04 -29.45
CA PRO A 562 -14.83 8.07 -29.93
C PRO A 562 -14.95 6.91 -28.95
N LEU A 563 -16.17 6.50 -28.65
CA LEU A 563 -16.46 5.37 -27.77
C LEU A 563 -17.50 4.48 -28.42
N HIS A 564 -17.13 3.22 -28.70
CA HIS A 564 -18.01 2.21 -29.22
C HIS A 564 -18.54 1.34 -28.07
N VAL A 565 -19.84 1.26 -27.94
CA VAL A 565 -20.52 0.50 -26.89
C VAL A 565 -21.60 -0.37 -27.47
N TYR A 566 -21.92 -1.48 -26.80
CA TYR A 566 -22.96 -2.39 -27.23
C TYR A 566 -24.31 -2.00 -26.61
N TRP A 567 -25.37 -2.30 -27.30
CA TRP A 567 -26.72 -2.11 -26.80
C TRP A 567 -26.95 -2.83 -25.47
N GLY A 568 -27.56 -2.14 -24.50
CA GLY A 568 -27.77 -2.66 -23.13
C GLY A 568 -26.57 -2.55 -22.19
N GLN A 569 -25.37 -2.24 -22.66
CA GLN A 569 -24.19 -2.01 -21.85
C GLN A 569 -24.35 -0.76 -20.99
N SER A 570 -23.81 -0.75 -19.78
CA SER A 570 -23.63 0.47 -19.00
C SER A 570 -22.21 1.03 -19.21
N VAL A 571 -22.11 2.34 -19.40
CA VAL A 571 -20.85 3.01 -19.71
C VAL A 571 -20.58 4.13 -18.74
N HIS A 572 -19.33 4.24 -18.29
CA HIS A 572 -18.84 5.34 -17.49
C HIS A 572 -18.00 6.28 -18.38
N LEU A 573 -18.43 7.52 -18.48
CA LEU A 573 -17.72 8.61 -19.10
C LEU A 573 -16.98 9.36 -18.01
N ALA A 574 -15.68 9.10 -17.88
CA ALA A 574 -14.87 9.81 -16.91
C ALA A 574 -14.70 11.27 -17.36
N CYS A 575 -15.09 12.21 -16.54
CA CYS A 575 -14.64 13.59 -16.68
C CYS A 575 -13.28 13.66 -16.01
N ASN A 576 -12.17 13.47 -16.77
CA ASN A 576 -10.80 13.40 -16.26
C ASN A 576 -10.30 14.75 -15.74
N ILE A 577 -11.14 15.39 -14.96
CA ILE A 577 -10.78 16.58 -14.21
C ILE A 577 -10.74 16.12 -12.76
N HIS A 578 -9.56 15.88 -12.38
CA HIS A 578 -9.23 15.98 -11.00
C HIS A 578 -9.16 17.48 -10.69
N LEU A 579 -10.33 18.07 -10.41
CA LEU A 579 -10.36 19.39 -9.80
C LEU A 579 -9.82 19.21 -8.38
N PRO A 580 -8.83 19.98 -7.96
CA PRO A 580 -8.47 20.10 -6.57
C PRO A 580 -9.73 20.39 -5.74
N GLY A 581 -10.00 19.56 -4.73
CA GLY A 581 -11.22 19.68 -3.94
C GLY A 581 -12.48 19.08 -4.58
N ALA A 582 -12.38 18.24 -5.61
CA ALA A 582 -13.54 17.55 -6.19
C ALA A 582 -14.24 16.60 -5.22
N GLU A 583 -13.57 16.16 -4.16
CA GLU A 583 -14.21 15.48 -3.03
C GLU A 583 -15.01 16.43 -2.13
N THR A 584 -14.69 17.72 -2.16
CA THR A 584 -15.42 18.81 -1.52
C THR A 584 -16.05 19.76 -2.54
N ALA A 585 -15.85 19.51 -3.85
CA ALA A 585 -16.51 20.30 -4.88
C ALA A 585 -18.01 20.21 -4.69
N ILE A 586 -18.60 21.38 -4.56
CA ILE A 586 -20.05 21.58 -4.49
C ILE A 586 -20.71 20.60 -5.47
N PRO A 587 -21.59 19.70 -5.00
CA PRO A 587 -22.32 18.80 -5.88
C PRO A 587 -22.96 19.62 -7.01
N GLY A 588 -22.54 19.37 -8.27
CA GLY A 588 -23.02 20.12 -9.43
C GLY A 588 -22.06 21.15 -10.02
N ALA A 589 -20.78 21.20 -9.60
CA ALA A 589 -19.81 22.12 -10.19
C ALA A 589 -19.56 21.87 -11.68
N SER A 590 -19.46 20.60 -12.10
CA SER A 590 -19.41 20.23 -13.52
C SER A 590 -20.78 19.74 -14.00
N LYS A 591 -21.09 20.05 -15.26
CA LYS A 591 -22.34 19.67 -15.89
C LYS A 591 -22.07 18.90 -17.17
N TRP A 592 -22.86 17.85 -17.39
CA TRP A 592 -22.80 17.08 -18.61
C TRP A 592 -23.84 17.60 -19.61
N PHE A 593 -23.41 17.82 -20.84
CA PHE A 593 -24.25 18.23 -21.95
C PHE A 593 -24.26 17.15 -23.03
N ARG A 594 -25.43 16.87 -23.57
CA ARG A 594 -25.57 15.96 -24.68
C ARG A 594 -25.99 16.71 -25.94
N TYR A 595 -25.43 16.31 -27.07
CA TYR A 595 -25.79 16.78 -28.39
C TYR A 595 -26.56 15.67 -29.11
N SER A 596 -27.84 15.84 -29.32
CA SER A 596 -28.72 14.92 -30.03
C SER A 596 -29.18 15.54 -31.34
N ARG A 597 -29.37 14.72 -32.39
CA ARG A 597 -29.90 15.18 -33.67
C ARG A 597 -31.30 15.76 -33.52
N GLU A 598 -32.10 15.23 -32.60
CA GLU A 598 -33.52 15.62 -32.44
C GLU A 598 -33.69 16.83 -31.50
N LYS A 599 -32.94 16.94 -30.44
CA LYS A 599 -33.13 17.93 -29.37
C LYS A 599 -32.05 19.02 -29.31
N GLY A 600 -31.04 18.96 -30.19
CA GLY A 600 -29.90 19.85 -30.10
C GLY A 600 -29.07 19.63 -28.85
N LYS A 601 -28.49 20.69 -28.29
CA LYS A 601 -27.69 20.66 -27.04
C LYS A 601 -28.62 20.80 -25.84
N TYR A 602 -28.52 19.88 -24.89
CA TYR A 602 -29.23 19.96 -23.61
C TYR A 602 -28.40 19.42 -22.46
N GLU A 603 -28.66 19.89 -21.24
CA GLU A 603 -28.02 19.42 -20.01
C GLU A 603 -28.58 18.03 -19.63
N VAL A 604 -27.70 17.09 -19.35
CA VAL A 604 -28.07 15.75 -18.90
C VAL A 604 -28.49 15.84 -17.43
N GLN A 605 -29.75 15.62 -17.15
CA GLN A 605 -30.27 15.60 -15.79
C GLN A 605 -30.02 14.24 -15.14
N GLN A 606 -29.65 14.25 -13.88
CA GLN A 606 -29.45 13.02 -13.10
C GLN A 606 -30.78 12.27 -12.97
N ARG A 607 -30.74 10.99 -13.31
CA ARG A 607 -31.88 10.07 -13.19
C ARG A 607 -31.36 8.71 -12.77
N ARG A 608 -31.84 8.20 -11.63
CA ARG A 608 -31.39 6.94 -11.05
C ARG A 608 -31.53 5.72 -11.97
N ASP A 609 -32.44 5.77 -12.91
CA ASP A 609 -32.71 4.71 -13.88
C ASP A 609 -31.88 4.82 -15.17
N LYS A 610 -31.18 5.95 -15.40
CA LYS A 610 -30.50 6.18 -16.69
C LYS A 610 -29.16 6.89 -16.58
N TYR A 611 -29.08 8.01 -15.85
CA TYR A 611 -27.93 8.89 -15.79
C TYR A 611 -27.50 9.11 -14.34
N ILE A 612 -26.33 8.64 -13.97
CA ILE A 612 -25.80 8.77 -12.62
C ILE A 612 -24.52 9.59 -12.69
N TYR A 613 -24.46 10.68 -11.94
CA TYR A 613 -23.20 11.39 -11.71
C TYR A 613 -22.37 10.65 -10.67
N THR A 614 -21.08 10.46 -10.95
CA THR A 614 -20.13 9.83 -10.04
C THR A 614 -19.39 10.88 -9.23
N GLN A 615 -18.75 10.47 -8.12
CA GLN A 615 -18.00 11.38 -7.26
C GLN A 615 -16.81 12.05 -7.98
N ASP A 616 -16.23 11.36 -8.95
CA ASP A 616 -15.17 11.86 -9.83
C ASP A 616 -15.70 12.75 -10.97
N GLN A 617 -16.91 13.32 -10.83
CA GLN A 617 -17.58 14.18 -11.82
C GLN A 617 -17.86 13.47 -13.16
N GLY A 618 -17.73 12.17 -13.22
CA GLY A 618 -18.06 11.35 -14.37
C GLY A 618 -19.58 11.19 -14.55
N LEU A 619 -19.98 10.64 -15.71
CA LEU A 619 -21.35 10.30 -16.02
C LEU A 619 -21.47 8.81 -16.34
N VAL A 620 -22.23 8.09 -15.54
CA VAL A 620 -22.63 6.72 -15.87
C VAL A 620 -23.93 6.74 -16.65
N ILE A 621 -23.95 6.10 -17.81
CA ILE A 621 -25.16 5.88 -18.62
C ILE A 621 -25.53 4.40 -18.49
N LEU A 622 -26.65 4.14 -17.86
CA LEU A 622 -27.14 2.77 -17.68
C LEU A 622 -27.89 2.27 -18.92
N SER A 623 -27.71 0.99 -19.24
CA SER A 623 -28.41 0.28 -20.32
C SER A 623 -28.49 1.10 -21.59
N VAL A 624 -27.35 1.35 -22.22
CA VAL A 624 -27.21 2.19 -23.42
C VAL A 624 -28.04 1.64 -24.56
N THR A 625 -28.78 2.52 -25.21
CA THR A 625 -29.61 2.23 -26.39
C THR A 625 -29.14 3.05 -27.58
N GLU A 626 -29.64 2.75 -28.79
CA GLU A 626 -29.32 3.52 -30.01
C GLU A 626 -29.61 5.02 -29.82
N ARG A 627 -30.62 5.35 -29.01
CA ARG A 627 -31.01 6.74 -28.71
C ARG A 627 -29.92 7.47 -27.92
N ASP A 628 -29.02 6.76 -27.23
CA ASP A 628 -27.93 7.34 -26.44
C ASP A 628 -26.68 7.64 -27.28
N SER A 629 -26.65 7.25 -28.53
CA SER A 629 -25.58 7.66 -29.47
C SER A 629 -25.54 9.19 -29.60
N GLY A 630 -24.33 9.72 -29.70
CA GLY A 630 -24.11 11.14 -29.87
C GLY A 630 -22.96 11.66 -29.01
N ARG A 631 -22.75 12.95 -29.09
CA ARG A 631 -21.68 13.64 -28.36
C ARG A 631 -22.13 14.01 -26.94
N TYR A 632 -21.24 13.75 -25.99
CA TYR A 632 -21.40 14.12 -24.57
C TYR A 632 -20.20 14.98 -24.16
N ASP A 633 -20.46 16.18 -23.68
CA ASP A 633 -19.45 17.12 -23.17
C ASP A 633 -19.62 17.30 -21.67
N CYS A 634 -18.55 17.11 -20.91
CA CYS A 634 -18.45 17.60 -19.54
C CYS A 634 -17.97 19.04 -19.53
N LYS A 635 -18.67 19.94 -18.85
CA LYS A 635 -18.34 21.37 -18.81
C LYS A 635 -18.28 21.90 -17.39
N LEU A 636 -17.33 22.82 -17.17
CA LEU A 636 -17.26 23.67 -16.00
C LEU A 636 -17.40 25.12 -16.44
N GLY A 637 -18.54 25.75 -16.10
CA GLY A 637 -18.86 27.07 -16.63
C GLY A 637 -18.87 27.09 -18.18
N PRO A 638 -18.17 28.01 -18.85
CA PRO A 638 -18.12 28.07 -20.30
C PRO A 638 -17.24 26.97 -20.93
N ASN A 639 -16.30 26.42 -20.17
CA ASN A 639 -15.22 25.57 -20.70
C ASN A 639 -15.64 24.10 -20.81
N THR A 640 -15.32 23.47 -21.96
CA THR A 640 -15.50 22.02 -22.13
C THR A 640 -14.24 21.32 -21.64
N LEU A 641 -14.44 20.39 -20.74
CA LEU A 641 -13.37 19.69 -20.03
C LEU A 641 -13.03 18.34 -20.69
N CYS A 642 -14.03 17.61 -21.12
CA CYS A 642 -13.89 16.40 -21.92
C CYS A 642 -15.08 16.24 -22.87
N SER A 643 -14.85 15.51 -23.94
CA SER A 643 -15.86 15.23 -24.96
C SER A 643 -15.78 13.78 -25.40
N TYR A 644 -16.92 13.14 -25.46
CA TYR A 644 -17.07 11.75 -25.92
C TYR A 644 -18.08 11.69 -27.06
N ASN A 645 -17.78 10.88 -28.07
CA ASN A 645 -18.73 10.55 -29.12
C ASN A 645 -19.11 9.07 -29.03
N ILE A 646 -20.29 8.79 -28.48
CA ILE A 646 -20.79 7.45 -28.28
C ILE A 646 -21.44 6.94 -29.56
N THR A 647 -20.99 5.79 -30.02
CA THR A 647 -21.61 5.01 -31.09
C THR A 647 -22.09 3.68 -30.50
N VAL A 648 -23.38 3.42 -30.63
CA VAL A 648 -24.00 2.20 -30.10
C VAL A 648 -24.10 1.15 -31.21
N ASP A 649 -23.49 -0.01 -31.00
CA ASP A 649 -23.65 -1.15 -31.86
C ASP A 649 -24.90 -1.93 -31.46
N THR A 650 -25.86 -1.97 -32.38
CA THR A 650 -27.16 -2.66 -32.22
C THR A 650 -27.17 -4.07 -32.83
N LYS A 651 -26.08 -4.49 -33.51
CA LYS A 651 -26.10 -5.72 -34.32
C LYS A 651 -25.66 -6.99 -33.59
N THR A 652 -25.04 -6.85 -32.40
CA THR A 652 -24.37 -7.97 -31.74
C THR A 652 -25.05 -8.54 -30.51
N CYS A 653 -26.22 -8.03 -30.09
CA CYS A 653 -27.01 -8.66 -29.03
C CYS A 653 -28.27 -9.33 -29.60
N SER A 654 -28.28 -10.66 -29.60
CA SER A 654 -29.58 -11.40 -29.61
C SER A 654 -30.20 -11.22 -28.22
N ALA A 655 -31.43 -10.72 -28.15
CA ALA A 655 -32.17 -10.73 -26.91
C ALA A 655 -32.29 -12.17 -26.38
N PRO A 656 -32.01 -12.45 -25.11
CA PRO A 656 -32.24 -13.78 -24.57
C PRO A 656 -33.70 -14.14 -24.69
N THR A 657 -33.98 -15.42 -24.99
CA THR A 657 -35.36 -15.92 -25.07
C THR A 657 -36.03 -15.71 -23.69
N ASP A 658 -37.35 -15.48 -23.69
CA ASP A 658 -38.12 -15.25 -22.47
C ASP A 658 -37.85 -16.31 -21.37
N VAL A 659 -37.57 -17.55 -21.75
CA VAL A 659 -37.28 -18.67 -20.84
C VAL A 659 -35.89 -18.52 -20.19
N GLU A 660 -34.88 -18.15 -20.98
CA GLU A 660 -33.50 -17.94 -20.49
C GLU A 660 -33.43 -16.71 -19.56
N TYR A 661 -34.13 -15.65 -19.91
CA TYR A 661 -34.23 -14.45 -19.09
C TYR A 661 -34.87 -14.76 -17.73
N ARG A 662 -35.97 -15.51 -17.71
CA ARG A 662 -36.66 -15.89 -16.45
C ARG A 662 -35.79 -16.78 -15.58
N LYS A 663 -35.02 -17.69 -16.15
CA LYS A 663 -34.09 -18.54 -15.39
C LYS A 663 -32.97 -17.71 -14.77
N VAL A 664 -32.28 -16.89 -15.56
CA VAL A 664 -31.19 -16.02 -15.08
C VAL A 664 -31.70 -15.04 -14.01
N TYR A 665 -32.89 -14.46 -14.20
CA TYR A 665 -33.50 -13.58 -13.21
C TYR A 665 -33.89 -14.31 -11.93
N SER A 666 -34.42 -15.53 -12.03
CA SER A 666 -34.76 -16.36 -10.88
C SER A 666 -33.51 -16.74 -10.09
N ASP A 667 -32.44 -17.16 -10.75
CA ASP A 667 -31.18 -17.52 -10.13
C ASP A 667 -30.54 -16.29 -9.43
N TRP A 668 -30.56 -15.14 -10.10
CA TRP A 668 -30.11 -13.89 -9.50
C TRP A 668 -30.91 -13.47 -8.29
N CYS A 669 -32.25 -13.53 -8.34
CA CYS A 669 -33.13 -13.25 -7.21
C CYS A 669 -32.86 -14.16 -6.02
N HIS A 670 -32.61 -15.44 -6.27
CA HIS A 670 -32.30 -16.40 -5.22
C HIS A 670 -30.97 -16.08 -4.52
N GLU A 671 -29.93 -15.75 -5.26
CA GLU A 671 -28.64 -15.33 -4.69
C GLU A 671 -28.77 -13.98 -3.95
N PHE A 672 -29.55 -13.06 -4.47
CA PHE A 672 -29.80 -11.78 -3.81
C PHE A 672 -30.56 -11.91 -2.48
N GLU A 673 -31.51 -12.84 -2.38
CA GLU A 673 -32.19 -13.12 -1.11
C GLU A 673 -31.25 -13.79 -0.07
N LYS A 674 -30.35 -14.67 -0.51
CA LYS A 674 -29.29 -15.21 0.38
C LYS A 674 -28.39 -14.09 0.91
N TYR A 675 -27.99 -13.17 0.04
CA TYR A 675 -27.18 -12.01 0.43
C TYR A 675 -27.88 -11.13 1.46
N LYS A 676 -29.17 -10.81 1.25
CA LYS A 676 -29.98 -10.05 2.22
C LYS A 676 -30.06 -10.73 3.59
N LEU A 677 -30.23 -12.05 3.60
CA LEU A 677 -30.29 -12.81 4.83
C LEU A 677 -28.95 -12.79 5.59
N ALA A 678 -27.85 -12.91 4.85
CA ALA A 678 -26.51 -12.81 5.41
C ALA A 678 -26.24 -11.41 5.99
N MET A 679 -26.62 -10.36 5.28
CA MET A 679 -26.50 -8.96 5.74
C MET A 679 -27.34 -8.71 7.01
N LYS A 680 -28.57 -9.18 7.05
CA LYS A 680 -29.42 -9.07 8.23
C LYS A 680 -28.82 -9.79 9.45
N THR A 681 -28.23 -10.96 9.22
CA THR A 681 -27.54 -11.72 10.25
C THR A 681 -26.30 -11.00 10.77
N TRP A 682 -25.55 -10.38 9.86
CA TRP A 682 -24.39 -9.55 10.20
C TRP A 682 -24.79 -8.29 10.99
N GLN A 683 -25.82 -7.57 10.57
CA GLN A 683 -26.37 -6.38 11.27
C GLN A 683 -26.81 -6.75 12.70
N ASN A 684 -27.50 -7.89 12.87
CA ASN A 684 -27.91 -8.35 14.18
C ASN A 684 -26.71 -8.68 15.09
N LYS A 685 -25.64 -9.23 14.54
CA LYS A 685 -24.38 -9.47 15.27
C LYS A 685 -23.72 -8.16 15.66
N GLN A 686 -23.66 -7.18 14.73
CA GLN A 686 -23.09 -5.86 14.97
C GLN A 686 -23.85 -5.11 16.06
N GLN A 687 -25.19 -5.11 16.05
CA GLN A 687 -25.99 -4.52 17.10
C GLN A 687 -25.72 -5.14 18.47
N LYS A 688 -25.56 -6.47 18.54
CA LYS A 688 -25.18 -7.15 19.78
C LYS A 688 -23.81 -6.71 20.28
N CYS A 689 -22.84 -6.50 19.38
CA CYS A 689 -21.52 -5.97 19.74
C CYS A 689 -21.58 -4.53 20.25
N GLN A 690 -22.39 -3.69 19.63
CA GLN A 690 -22.62 -2.29 20.06
C GLN A 690 -23.26 -2.23 21.46
N LEU A 691 -24.21 -3.14 21.73
CA LEU A 691 -24.84 -3.24 23.06
C LEU A 691 -23.88 -3.77 24.14
N ALA A 692 -22.83 -4.52 23.75
CA ALA A 692 -21.77 -4.96 24.66
C ALA A 692 -20.77 -3.85 25.00
N HIS A 693 -20.78 -2.71 24.28
CA HIS A 693 -19.94 -1.54 24.50
C HIS A 693 -20.77 -0.24 24.54
N PRO A 694 -21.56 0.00 25.60
CA PRO A 694 -22.53 1.12 25.63
C PRO A 694 -21.92 2.52 25.66
N ASN A 695 -20.60 2.66 25.85
CA ASN A 695 -19.96 3.98 25.98
C ASN A 695 -19.33 4.53 24.69
N ASP A 696 -19.41 3.80 23.58
CA ASP A 696 -18.86 4.25 22.28
C ASP A 696 -19.95 4.76 21.31
N VAL A 697 -21.19 4.89 21.73
CA VAL A 697 -22.27 5.25 20.81
C VAL A 697 -23.07 6.44 21.34
N THR A 698 -22.67 7.62 20.95
CA THR A 698 -23.59 8.75 20.78
C THR A 698 -23.89 8.90 19.29
N TYR A 699 -24.70 8.02 18.74
CA TYR A 699 -25.32 8.21 17.45
C TYR A 699 -26.74 7.68 17.46
N GLN A 700 -27.69 8.60 17.60
CA GLN A 700 -29.10 8.39 17.23
C GLN A 700 -29.25 8.81 15.77
N GLY A 701 -29.48 7.89 14.88
CA GLY A 701 -29.83 8.12 13.49
C GLY A 701 -30.77 7.03 12.99
N SER A 702 -31.90 7.42 12.46
CA SER A 702 -32.91 6.53 11.89
C SER A 702 -32.43 5.83 10.63
N PRO A 703 -32.89 4.61 10.29
CA PRO A 703 -32.42 3.89 9.12
C PRO A 703 -32.97 4.50 7.82
N PRO A 704 -32.18 4.56 6.75
CA PRO A 704 -32.68 4.91 5.44
C PRO A 704 -33.45 3.74 4.82
N LEU A 705 -34.50 4.07 4.10
CA LEU A 705 -35.33 3.19 3.26
C LEU A 705 -34.55 2.51 2.14
#